data_b60100091257ed409e3805bc2b629046
#
_entry.id   b60100091257ed409e3805bc2b629046
#
_cell.length_a   1.000
_cell.length_b   1.000
_cell.length_c   1.000
_cell.angle_alpha   90.00
_cell.angle_beta   90.00
_cell.angle_gamma   90.00
#
_symmetry.space_group_name_H-M   'P 1'
#
loop_
_entity.id
_entity.type
_entity.pdbx_description
1 polymer ?
#
loop_
_entity_poly.entity_id
_entity_poly.type
_entity_poly.pdbx_seq_one_letter_code
_entity_poly.pdbx_strand_id
1 'polypeptide(L)'
;MNLKTRLFSIFLLATSSFVFAQQTDKIMLSGPDFEHPKTWDFKVSEGNNSGKWSIIEVPSQWELQGFGEYTYGRWYKELEQDEPSKEEGFYKLDFEMPASAKGQLVTIHFGGVMTDTEVKVNGEVVGPKHHGGFYEFEYDITEFLKFGEENILEVHVWKHSEIGSVNNAERKADWWLFGGIYRPVWLEVKPQTHIDHIAVDAQMDGSLKAVVDLVNPSEDLKILASLIPLEGNETFEVKTIDLTAETEQTIATQWSEVKLWDPENPNLYTLKLKLQKNGKTVHEVSERIGFRTLDFRKRDGIYLNGTKIVMKGINRHSFWPEGGRSTSKRISVMDVNLIKDMNMNAVRFHYPPDDHFLAACDSLGLFVLDELAGWQNGYDTKTGTQLVQEMVDRDVNHPSVIIWDQGNEGGWNYELDDDFQQHDPQNRIVIHPWSNYNGWDTHHYPTYLTGVHRFGSGENVFFPTEFMHGTYDNGIGAGLKDFWEHYSESPLFAGGFMWVYSDEAVLRTDWTGEEKFDSKGNLASDGVLGPHREKEGSFYTVKEVWAPVQFKPQAITETFDGSFLVTNAYLFTNLNTVKMNYRVMEAGAETMYNPNTKATVVTSGAIDLPHAVPGETRKITMPVAANFFKGDWLEITATDQHGREIYTWTWALHKADYFADKLIYQEAVKKSAKATQDENLVTLKSEKVTLKLNTKTGYIIEVNSQKRNIPFVNGPKPIGMKAEVEKVTLTQDGKNAVCRIDYNGGIDHITWTMYPDGRVHMEMIALKNAGRNSGFDGAFYEGDIDKFGITFDFPEEGVEGITLFGRGPYHTWRNRLQGIEYGIWEKEYNTTITGESFENMIYPEFKGFYANFLAGNLQAGDNSFKVFSESDKLFLRLFTPDEAQNGFRGSHFQPSFPPGNISFMYEIPGQRAFKPLSQQGPSSQPSNIRIKSGDDGISMKLWFDFRTDVDFK
;
A
#
# COMPACT_ATOMS: atom_id res chain seq x y z
N MET A 1 -31.16 -46.91 46.93
CA MET A 1 -30.82 -46.40 48.28
C MET A 1 -29.71 -45.36 48.15
N ASN A 2 -30.11 -44.14 48.48
CA ASN A 2 -29.25 -42.93 48.26
C ASN A 2 -28.14 -42.83 49.28
N LEU A 3 -26.95 -42.33 48.79
CA LEU A 3 -26.06 -41.60 49.68
C LEU A 3 -25.42 -40.44 48.84
N LYS A 4 -25.84 -39.21 49.15
CA LYS A 4 -25.28 -37.97 48.66
C LYS A 4 -24.03 -37.67 49.50
N THR A 5 -22.86 -37.61 48.84
CA THR A 5 -21.65 -37.08 49.47
C THR A 5 -21.49 -35.62 49.01
N ARG A 6 -21.61 -34.67 49.92
CA ARG A 6 -21.32 -33.26 49.73
C ARG A 6 -19.78 -33.06 49.84
N LEU A 7 -19.13 -32.67 48.73
CA LEU A 7 -17.78 -32.11 48.80
C LEU A 7 -17.91 -30.62 49.17
N PHE A 8 -17.36 -30.26 50.31
CA PHE A 8 -17.09 -28.89 50.71
C PHE A 8 -15.82 -28.45 50.02
N SER A 9 -15.91 -27.59 48.96
CA SER A 9 -14.77 -26.91 48.40
C SER A 9 -14.41 -25.71 49.27
N ILE A 10 -13.33 -25.83 50.03
CA ILE A 10 -12.71 -24.71 50.71
C ILE A 10 -12.05 -23.86 49.65
N PHE A 11 -12.64 -22.71 49.31
CA PHE A 11 -12.00 -21.65 48.56
C PHE A 11 -10.93 -21.02 49.48
N LEU A 12 -9.67 -21.35 49.28
CA LEU A 12 -8.55 -20.59 49.81
C LEU A 12 -8.56 -19.25 49.02
N LEU A 13 -9.09 -18.20 49.62
CA LEU A 13 -8.76 -16.84 49.20
C LEU A 13 -7.27 -16.64 49.48
N ALA A 14 -6.46 -16.80 48.43
CA ALA A 14 -5.11 -16.24 48.42
C ALA A 14 -5.30 -14.70 48.32
N THR A 15 -5.26 -14.02 49.46
CA THR A 15 -4.99 -12.59 49.51
C THR A 15 -3.60 -12.39 48.95
N SER A 16 -3.48 -12.18 47.65
CA SER A 16 -2.30 -11.59 47.04
C SER A 16 -2.22 -10.17 47.62
N SER A 17 -1.35 -10.01 48.62
CA SER A 17 -0.90 -8.71 49.05
C SER A 17 -0.21 -8.08 47.85
N PHE A 18 -0.89 -7.21 47.11
CA PHE A 18 -0.25 -6.35 46.10
C PHE A 18 0.78 -5.50 46.84
N VAL A 19 2.03 -5.80 46.63
CA VAL A 19 3.13 -4.98 47.12
C VAL A 19 3.33 -3.87 46.06
N PHE A 20 2.59 -2.79 46.20
CA PHE A 20 2.67 -1.58 45.37
C PHE A 20 3.92 -0.77 45.71
N ALA A 21 5.10 -1.29 45.82
CA ALA A 21 6.17 -0.49 46.39
C ALA A 21 7.38 -0.28 45.45
N GLN A 22 7.41 -0.82 44.23
CA GLN A 22 8.63 -0.79 43.41
C GLN A 22 8.42 -0.59 41.89
N GLN A 23 7.21 -0.60 41.43
CA GLN A 23 6.89 -0.45 39.99
C GLN A 23 5.73 0.54 39.83
N THR A 24 5.65 1.15 38.64
CA THR A 24 4.45 1.87 38.22
C THR A 24 3.35 0.85 37.93
N ASP A 25 2.21 0.95 38.64
CA ASP A 25 1.05 0.13 38.37
C ASP A 25 0.09 0.85 37.44
N LYS A 26 -0.23 0.25 36.29
CA LYS A 26 -1.17 0.78 35.29
C LYS A 26 -2.56 0.18 35.48
N ILE A 27 -3.55 1.05 35.72
CA ILE A 27 -4.97 0.67 35.88
C ILE A 27 -5.77 1.21 34.71
N MET A 28 -6.24 0.34 33.81
CA MET A 28 -7.02 0.73 32.64
C MET A 28 -8.44 1.16 33.01
N LEU A 29 -8.80 2.39 32.72
CA LEU A 29 -10.16 2.92 32.87
C LEU A 29 -11.01 2.68 31.60
N SER A 30 -10.42 2.79 30.44
CA SER A 30 -11.03 2.36 29.16
C SER A 30 -10.56 0.98 28.72
N GLY A 31 -11.03 0.52 27.55
CA GLY A 31 -10.39 -0.57 26.82
C GLY A 31 -9.00 -0.19 26.28
N PRO A 32 -8.18 -1.17 25.85
CA PRO A 32 -6.89 -0.90 25.23
C PRO A 32 -7.00 -0.40 23.77
N ASP A 33 -8.10 -0.65 23.11
CA ASP A 33 -8.37 -0.24 21.73
C ASP A 33 -9.89 -0.35 21.42
N PHE A 34 -10.31 0.06 20.24
CA PHE A 34 -11.73 0.01 19.83
C PHE A 34 -12.26 -1.41 19.60
N GLU A 35 -11.41 -2.42 19.42
CA GLU A 35 -11.81 -3.83 19.31
C GLU A 35 -12.09 -4.46 20.68
N HIS A 36 -11.59 -3.84 21.74
CA HIS A 36 -11.73 -4.31 23.15
C HIS A 36 -12.11 -3.15 24.07
N PRO A 37 -13.20 -2.42 23.78
CA PRO A 37 -13.57 -1.21 24.51
C PRO A 37 -14.16 -1.52 25.89
N LYS A 38 -14.31 -0.46 26.73
CA LYS A 38 -15.15 -0.48 27.92
C LYS A 38 -16.29 0.53 27.79
N THR A 39 -17.42 0.22 28.38
CA THR A 39 -18.61 1.05 28.33
C THR A 39 -18.55 2.17 29.36
N TRP A 40 -18.81 3.41 28.93
CA TRP A 40 -18.96 4.60 29.77
C TRP A 40 -20.33 5.24 29.55
N ASP A 41 -20.82 6.02 30.52
CA ASP A 41 -21.98 6.89 30.30
C ASP A 41 -21.58 8.07 29.38
N PHE A 42 -22.46 8.39 28.43
CA PHE A 42 -22.18 9.41 27.40
C PHE A 42 -23.40 10.24 27.02
N LYS A 43 -23.16 11.49 26.71
CA LYS A 43 -24.13 12.40 26.11
C LYS A 43 -23.42 13.34 25.13
N VAL A 44 -23.94 13.51 23.92
CA VAL A 44 -23.50 14.54 22.99
C VAL A 44 -24.50 15.71 22.98
N SER A 45 -24.02 16.95 22.77
CA SER A 45 -24.85 18.16 22.82
C SER A 45 -25.74 18.31 21.59
N GLU A 46 -25.23 18.00 20.40
CA GLU A 46 -25.88 18.24 19.11
C GLU A 46 -25.73 17.01 18.18
N GLY A 47 -26.42 17.00 17.04
CA GLY A 47 -26.38 15.94 16.04
C GLY A 47 -27.20 14.68 16.41
N ASN A 48 -26.87 13.55 15.79
CA ASN A 48 -27.58 12.28 16.00
C ASN A 48 -27.54 11.85 17.46
N ASN A 49 -28.67 11.34 17.98
CA ASN A 49 -28.85 10.84 19.34
C ASN A 49 -28.46 11.82 20.47
N SER A 50 -28.43 13.13 20.18
CA SER A 50 -28.02 14.17 21.13
C SER A 50 -29.02 14.41 22.27
N GLY A 51 -28.55 15.16 23.30
CA GLY A 51 -29.35 15.75 24.37
C GLY A 51 -29.76 14.83 25.52
N LYS A 52 -29.47 13.53 25.45
CA LYS A 52 -29.80 12.51 26.48
C LYS A 52 -28.58 11.69 26.86
N TRP A 53 -28.52 11.26 28.11
CA TRP A 53 -27.53 10.29 28.55
C TRP A 53 -27.82 8.92 27.92
N SER A 54 -26.77 8.28 27.48
CA SER A 54 -26.71 6.96 26.87
C SER A 54 -25.41 6.29 27.28
N ILE A 55 -25.02 5.22 26.60
CA ILE A 55 -23.74 4.56 26.79
C ILE A 55 -22.94 4.64 25.51
N ILE A 56 -21.62 4.68 25.65
CA ILE A 56 -20.64 4.63 24.55
C ILE A 56 -19.50 3.68 24.91
N GLU A 57 -18.94 3.04 23.91
CA GLU A 57 -17.71 2.26 24.05
C GLU A 57 -16.48 3.18 23.97
N VAL A 58 -15.50 3.02 24.86
CA VAL A 58 -14.25 3.82 24.92
C VAL A 58 -13.05 2.88 24.94
N PRO A 59 -12.03 3.08 24.08
CA PRO A 59 -11.88 4.18 23.14
C PRO A 59 -12.72 4.03 21.87
N SER A 60 -13.24 5.12 21.36
CA SER A 60 -13.94 5.22 20.09
C SER A 60 -14.14 6.66 19.63
N GLN A 61 -14.59 6.81 18.40
CA GLN A 61 -15.11 8.06 17.85
C GLN A 61 -16.62 8.05 17.95
N TRP A 62 -17.25 9.10 18.49
CA TRP A 62 -18.68 9.04 18.78
C TRP A 62 -19.58 8.94 17.55
N GLU A 63 -19.12 9.45 16.38
CA GLU A 63 -19.87 9.33 15.13
C GLU A 63 -20.02 7.87 14.69
N LEU A 64 -18.97 7.07 14.87
CA LEU A 64 -18.99 5.64 14.54
C LEU A 64 -19.80 4.81 15.55
N GLN A 65 -20.20 5.41 16.68
CA GLN A 65 -21.15 4.86 17.65
C GLN A 65 -22.59 5.39 17.45
N GLY A 66 -22.81 6.16 16.36
CA GLY A 66 -24.13 6.69 15.99
C GLY A 66 -24.51 8.00 16.62
N PHE A 67 -23.56 8.75 17.18
CA PHE A 67 -23.78 10.05 17.78
C PHE A 67 -23.20 11.19 16.91
N GLY A 68 -23.66 12.43 17.14
CA GLY A 68 -23.13 13.61 16.47
C GLY A 68 -23.33 13.61 14.95
N GLU A 69 -22.44 14.30 14.23
CA GLU A 69 -22.52 14.44 12.77
C GLU A 69 -21.16 14.16 12.10
N TYR A 70 -21.19 13.42 11.00
CA TYR A 70 -20.00 13.18 10.18
C TYR A 70 -19.62 14.43 9.41
N THR A 71 -18.36 14.85 9.52
CA THR A 71 -17.81 16.00 8.83
C THR A 71 -16.48 15.64 8.18
N TYR A 72 -16.25 16.09 6.94
CA TYR A 72 -14.98 15.97 6.24
C TYR A 72 -14.27 17.30 6.26
N GLY A 73 -12.99 17.36 6.69
CA GLY A 73 -12.28 18.60 6.97
C GLY A 73 -12.07 19.51 5.77
N ARG A 74 -11.89 18.94 4.58
CA ARG A 74 -11.76 19.72 3.36
C ARG A 74 -13.05 20.48 2.99
N TRP A 75 -14.21 19.89 3.23
CA TRP A 75 -15.50 20.57 3.09
C TRP A 75 -15.58 21.81 3.99
N TYR A 76 -15.10 21.66 5.20
CA TYR A 76 -15.05 22.76 6.16
C TYR A 76 -14.16 23.91 5.66
N LYS A 77 -13.06 23.58 4.97
CA LYS A 77 -12.11 24.56 4.43
C LYS A 77 -12.61 25.24 3.15
N GLU A 78 -13.21 24.47 2.22
CA GLU A 78 -13.38 24.92 0.83
C GLU A 78 -14.82 25.30 0.48
N LEU A 79 -15.81 24.80 1.18
CA LEU A 79 -17.13 24.73 0.59
C LEU A 79 -18.29 25.32 1.35
N GLU A 80 -18.24 25.84 2.54
CA GLU A 80 -19.50 26.41 3.05
C GLU A 80 -19.73 26.27 4.56
N GLN A 81 -18.96 25.51 5.30
CA GLN A 81 -19.07 25.45 6.75
C GLN A 81 -17.97 26.30 7.40
N ASP A 82 -18.19 27.62 7.40
CA ASP A 82 -17.24 28.56 8.03
C ASP A 82 -17.27 28.51 9.56
N GLU A 83 -18.27 27.86 10.16
CA GLU A 83 -18.40 27.79 11.60
C GLU A 83 -17.96 26.42 12.15
N PRO A 84 -17.11 26.39 13.21
CA PRO A 84 -16.77 25.18 13.92
C PRO A 84 -18.00 24.43 14.40
N SER A 85 -17.95 23.11 14.41
CA SER A 85 -18.98 22.31 15.06
C SER A 85 -19.09 22.68 16.54
N LYS A 86 -20.29 22.77 17.05
CA LYS A 86 -20.60 23.02 18.45
C LYS A 86 -20.85 21.75 19.23
N GLU A 87 -20.56 20.60 18.63
CA GLU A 87 -20.71 19.32 19.28
C GLU A 87 -19.76 19.20 20.47
N GLU A 88 -20.34 18.84 21.62
CA GLU A 88 -19.64 18.58 22.86
C GLU A 88 -20.04 17.22 23.40
N GLY A 89 -19.05 16.39 23.75
CA GLY A 89 -19.24 15.09 24.37
C GLY A 89 -19.03 15.13 25.88
N PHE A 90 -19.96 14.61 26.64
CA PHE A 90 -19.87 14.46 28.09
C PHE A 90 -19.78 12.98 28.43
N TYR A 91 -18.66 12.60 29.05
CA TYR A 91 -18.39 11.23 29.49
C TYR A 91 -18.44 11.16 31.00
N LYS A 92 -18.85 9.98 31.51
CA LYS A 92 -18.84 9.69 32.94
C LYS A 92 -18.49 8.23 33.19
N LEU A 93 -17.63 8.00 34.19
CA LEU A 93 -17.23 6.68 34.65
C LEU A 93 -17.12 6.65 36.17
N ASP A 94 -17.79 5.67 36.77
CA ASP A 94 -17.58 5.32 38.18
C ASP A 94 -16.42 4.30 38.25
N PHE A 95 -15.44 4.53 39.13
CA PHE A 95 -14.29 3.65 39.28
C PHE A 95 -13.84 3.54 40.74
N GLU A 96 -13.30 2.39 41.11
CA GLU A 96 -12.74 2.17 42.46
C GLU A 96 -11.24 2.40 42.48
N MET A 97 -10.75 3.14 43.50
CA MET A 97 -9.32 3.28 43.74
C MET A 97 -8.91 2.43 44.92
N PRO A 98 -7.93 1.47 44.75
CA PRO A 98 -7.51 0.61 45.82
C PRO A 98 -7.00 1.39 47.06
N ALA A 99 -7.40 0.97 48.26
CA ALA A 99 -6.94 1.54 49.52
C ALA A 99 -5.41 1.46 49.69
N SER A 100 -4.77 0.47 49.04
CA SER A 100 -3.31 0.26 49.06
C SER A 100 -2.52 1.35 48.30
N ALA A 101 -3.16 2.08 47.37
CA ALA A 101 -2.54 3.20 46.69
C ALA A 101 -2.46 4.48 47.53
N LYS A 102 -3.06 4.51 48.73
CA LYS A 102 -3.02 5.66 49.59
C LYS A 102 -1.58 6.03 50.00
N GLY A 103 -1.19 7.28 49.70
CA GLY A 103 0.15 7.77 49.96
C GLY A 103 1.14 7.56 48.81
N GLN A 104 0.65 7.10 47.64
CA GLN A 104 1.39 7.07 46.40
C GLN A 104 0.92 8.25 45.50
N LEU A 105 1.66 8.56 44.48
CA LEU A 105 1.26 9.50 43.43
C LEU A 105 0.35 8.75 42.44
N VAL A 106 -0.75 9.36 42.03
CA VAL A 106 -1.65 8.82 41.02
C VAL A 106 -1.89 9.85 39.93
N THR A 107 -1.48 9.51 38.70
CA THR A 107 -1.75 10.31 37.52
C THR A 107 -2.81 9.65 36.66
N ILE A 108 -3.64 10.43 35.98
CA ILE A 108 -4.56 9.98 34.94
C ILE A 108 -4.02 10.36 33.58
N HIS A 109 -3.95 9.42 32.66
CA HIS A 109 -3.43 9.57 31.31
C HIS A 109 -4.52 9.41 30.27
N PHE A 110 -4.46 10.22 29.22
CA PHE A 110 -5.28 10.14 28.02
C PHE A 110 -4.36 9.99 26.81
N GLY A 111 -4.41 8.88 26.10
CA GLY A 111 -3.57 8.62 24.92
C GLY A 111 -3.93 9.48 23.70
N GLY A 112 -5.14 10.11 23.70
CA GLY A 112 -5.60 11.04 22.69
C GLY A 112 -7.11 11.25 22.71
N VAL A 113 -7.51 12.53 22.62
CA VAL A 113 -8.92 12.95 22.69
C VAL A 113 -9.16 14.08 21.68
N MET A 114 -10.19 13.99 20.88
CA MET A 114 -10.52 14.97 19.84
C MET A 114 -11.67 15.88 20.26
N THR A 115 -11.40 17.19 20.56
CA THR A 115 -10.11 17.91 20.42
C THR A 115 -9.72 18.55 21.78
N ASP A 116 -10.54 19.45 22.30
CA ASP A 116 -10.29 20.06 23.61
C ASP A 116 -10.87 19.20 24.73
N THR A 117 -10.18 19.12 25.88
CA THR A 117 -10.56 18.20 26.95
C THR A 117 -10.46 18.83 28.31
N GLU A 118 -11.56 18.85 29.10
CA GLU A 118 -11.59 19.18 30.52
C GLU A 118 -11.88 17.93 31.35
N VAL A 119 -11.08 17.68 32.36
CA VAL A 119 -11.18 16.49 33.22
C VAL A 119 -11.56 16.88 34.66
N LYS A 120 -12.53 16.16 35.24
CA LYS A 120 -12.96 16.28 36.64
C LYS A 120 -12.91 14.93 37.33
N VAL A 121 -12.47 14.96 38.59
CA VAL A 121 -12.55 13.82 39.48
C VAL A 121 -13.34 14.21 40.71
N ASN A 122 -14.41 13.45 41.02
CA ASN A 122 -15.32 13.76 42.15
C ASN A 122 -15.91 15.19 42.13
N GLY A 123 -16.10 15.75 40.91
CA GLY A 123 -16.69 17.05 40.68
C GLY A 123 -15.70 18.22 40.65
N GLU A 124 -14.43 18.00 40.97
CA GLU A 124 -13.36 19.01 40.95
C GLU A 124 -12.55 18.89 39.65
N VAL A 125 -12.21 20.07 39.04
CA VAL A 125 -11.34 20.13 37.84
C VAL A 125 -9.92 19.82 38.27
N VAL A 126 -9.28 18.86 37.58
CA VAL A 126 -7.97 18.32 38.00
C VAL A 126 -6.78 19.04 37.39
N GLY A 127 -6.98 19.81 36.31
CA GLY A 127 -5.91 20.51 35.62
C GLY A 127 -6.45 21.51 34.58
N PRO A 128 -5.58 22.20 33.85
CA PRO A 128 -5.99 23.07 32.75
C PRO A 128 -6.65 22.26 31.63
N LYS A 129 -7.49 22.93 30.83
CA LYS A 129 -8.05 22.31 29.61
C LYS A 129 -6.90 21.95 28.65
N HIS A 130 -6.84 20.69 28.19
CA HIS A 130 -5.91 20.27 27.16
C HIS A 130 -6.44 20.64 25.78
N HIS A 131 -5.55 21.01 24.87
CA HIS A 131 -5.84 21.36 23.48
C HIS A 131 -4.95 20.56 22.54
N GLY A 132 -5.54 19.96 21.51
CA GLY A 132 -4.82 19.12 20.57
C GLY A 132 -5.32 17.67 20.58
N GLY A 133 -5.69 17.18 19.39
CA GLY A 133 -6.42 15.90 19.28
C GLY A 133 -5.53 14.65 19.20
N PHE A 134 -4.22 14.82 18.94
CA PHE A 134 -3.35 13.69 18.60
C PHE A 134 -2.32 13.32 19.67
N TYR A 135 -2.30 14.05 20.79
CA TYR A 135 -1.23 14.00 21.78
C TYR A 135 -1.69 13.29 23.05
N GLU A 136 -0.75 12.63 23.71
CA GLU A 136 -0.95 12.08 25.05
C GLU A 136 -0.74 13.17 26.09
N PHE A 137 -1.61 13.22 27.11
CA PHE A 137 -1.51 14.16 28.22
C PHE A 137 -1.92 13.51 29.53
N GLU A 138 -1.47 14.08 30.64
CA GLU A 138 -1.73 13.55 31.98
C GLU A 138 -2.02 14.64 33.02
N TYR A 139 -2.64 14.21 34.13
CA TYR A 139 -2.86 15.05 35.32
C TYR A 139 -2.58 14.29 36.61
N ASP A 140 -1.95 14.94 37.61
CA ASP A 140 -1.89 14.43 38.97
C ASP A 140 -3.28 14.59 39.62
N ILE A 141 -3.90 13.44 39.93
CA ILE A 141 -5.22 13.40 40.55
C ILE A 141 -5.18 12.93 41.99
N THR A 142 -4.01 12.79 42.62
CA THR A 142 -3.79 12.20 43.92
C THR A 142 -4.66 12.85 45.02
N GLU A 143 -4.75 14.17 45.03
CA GLU A 143 -5.50 14.93 46.04
C GLU A 143 -7.03 14.84 45.85
N PHE A 144 -7.51 14.51 44.68
CA PHE A 144 -8.92 14.41 44.32
C PHE A 144 -9.53 13.05 44.61
N LEU A 145 -8.68 12.03 44.93
CA LEU A 145 -9.12 10.64 45.06
C LEU A 145 -9.58 10.25 46.45
N LYS A 146 -10.62 9.42 46.49
CA LYS A 146 -11.08 8.68 47.67
C LYS A 146 -10.52 7.25 47.60
N PHE A 147 -9.50 6.97 48.40
CA PHE A 147 -8.84 5.68 48.41
C PHE A 147 -9.66 4.63 49.18
N GLY A 148 -9.92 3.48 48.56
CA GLY A 148 -10.77 2.39 49.10
C GLY A 148 -12.27 2.64 48.93
N GLU A 149 -12.64 3.62 48.12
CA GLU A 149 -14.01 4.03 47.86
C GLU A 149 -14.21 4.24 46.34
N GLU A 150 -15.47 4.43 45.93
CA GLU A 150 -15.87 4.77 44.59
C GLU A 150 -15.53 6.25 44.27
N ASN A 151 -15.00 6.48 43.10
CA ASN A 151 -14.68 7.78 42.53
C ASN A 151 -15.44 7.98 41.23
N ILE A 152 -15.69 9.21 40.86
CA ILE A 152 -16.37 9.59 39.64
C ILE A 152 -15.40 10.36 38.77
N LEU A 153 -15.15 9.86 37.55
CA LEU A 153 -14.46 10.58 36.48
C LEU A 153 -15.49 11.20 35.54
N GLU A 154 -15.37 12.48 35.26
CA GLU A 154 -16.17 13.19 34.27
C GLU A 154 -15.20 13.83 33.27
N VAL A 155 -15.44 13.62 31.97
CA VAL A 155 -14.62 14.17 30.88
C VAL A 155 -15.54 14.95 29.93
N HIS A 156 -15.22 16.21 29.70
CA HIS A 156 -15.91 17.05 28.75
C HIS A 156 -15.02 17.30 27.54
N VAL A 157 -15.50 16.97 26.36
CA VAL A 157 -14.77 16.99 25.10
C VAL A 157 -15.46 17.89 24.09
N TRP A 158 -14.74 18.82 23.50
CA TRP A 158 -15.21 19.64 22.37
C TRP A 158 -14.64 19.13 21.07
N LYS A 159 -15.49 18.91 20.05
CA LYS A 159 -15.08 18.43 18.72
C LYS A 159 -14.14 19.41 18.01
N HIS A 160 -14.33 20.70 18.21
CA HIS A 160 -13.45 21.77 17.74
C HIS A 160 -12.85 22.52 18.92
N SER A 161 -11.60 22.94 18.76
CA SER A 161 -10.87 23.68 19.81
C SER A 161 -11.36 25.12 19.92
N GLU A 162 -11.28 25.68 21.13
CA GLU A 162 -11.40 27.13 21.34
C GLU A 162 -10.16 27.88 20.84
N ILE A 163 -9.04 27.19 20.59
CA ILE A 163 -7.81 27.74 20.02
C ILE A 163 -7.84 27.67 18.51
N GLY A 164 -7.82 28.83 17.85
CA GLY A 164 -7.92 28.92 16.39
C GLY A 164 -6.78 28.24 15.65
N SER A 165 -5.54 28.25 16.17
CA SER A 165 -4.39 27.58 15.54
C SER A 165 -4.55 26.05 15.55
N VAL A 166 -5.11 25.47 16.61
CA VAL A 166 -5.42 24.02 16.68
C VAL A 166 -6.43 23.64 15.60
N ASN A 167 -7.53 24.40 15.45
CA ASN A 167 -8.50 24.14 14.39
C ASN A 167 -7.89 24.28 12.99
N ASN A 168 -6.99 25.23 12.80
CA ASN A 168 -6.31 25.41 11.52
C ASN A 168 -5.34 24.26 11.20
N ALA A 169 -4.62 23.77 12.20
CA ALA A 169 -3.65 22.68 12.04
C ALA A 169 -4.31 21.30 11.88
N GLU A 170 -5.40 21.03 12.58
CA GLU A 170 -5.94 19.69 12.73
C GLU A 170 -7.31 19.47 12.07
N ARG A 171 -8.15 20.51 11.94
CA ARG A 171 -9.57 20.37 11.58
C ARG A 171 -9.93 20.84 10.17
N LYS A 172 -8.95 21.37 9.39
CA LYS A 172 -9.14 21.83 8.01
C LYS A 172 -8.38 20.97 6.99
N ALA A 173 -8.04 19.79 7.35
CA ALA A 173 -7.28 18.86 6.52
C ALA A 173 -8.18 17.99 5.63
N ASP A 174 -7.54 17.27 4.70
CA ASP A 174 -8.18 16.35 3.77
C ASP A 174 -8.44 15.00 4.43
N TRP A 175 -9.18 14.98 5.53
CA TRP A 175 -9.58 13.81 6.28
C TRP A 175 -10.90 13.99 7.04
N TRP A 176 -11.42 12.89 7.58
CA TRP A 176 -12.60 12.89 8.44
C TRP A 176 -12.33 13.56 9.78
N LEU A 177 -13.25 14.43 10.22
CA LEU A 177 -13.24 15.10 11.52
C LEU A 177 -14.16 14.35 12.47
N PHE A 178 -13.56 13.77 13.48
CA PHE A 178 -14.28 13.05 14.52
C PHE A 178 -14.16 13.76 15.87
N GLY A 179 -15.03 13.35 16.81
CA GLY A 179 -14.94 13.71 18.20
C GLY A 179 -14.80 12.49 19.09
N GLY A 180 -14.32 12.68 20.31
CA GLY A 180 -14.33 11.64 21.33
C GLY A 180 -12.97 11.19 21.86
N ILE A 181 -13.03 10.34 22.87
CA ILE A 181 -11.89 9.66 23.50
C ILE A 181 -11.55 8.46 22.63
N TYR A 182 -10.62 8.62 21.69
CA TYR A 182 -10.36 7.62 20.65
C TYR A 182 -9.11 6.76 20.91
N ARG A 183 -8.29 7.13 21.91
CA ARG A 183 -7.17 6.34 22.43
C ARG A 183 -7.41 5.99 23.91
N PRO A 184 -6.65 5.03 24.46
CA PRO A 184 -6.87 4.54 25.83
C PRO A 184 -6.81 5.62 26.93
N VAL A 185 -7.51 5.34 28.05
CA VAL A 185 -7.43 6.11 29.30
C VAL A 185 -7.03 5.17 30.43
N TRP A 186 -6.04 5.58 31.24
CA TRP A 186 -5.55 4.77 32.35
C TRP A 186 -5.04 5.63 33.51
N LEU A 187 -4.87 4.98 34.65
CA LEU A 187 -4.19 5.56 35.79
C LEU A 187 -2.80 4.95 35.93
N GLU A 188 -1.83 5.73 36.33
CA GLU A 188 -0.55 5.27 36.84
C GLU A 188 -0.41 5.54 38.32
N VAL A 189 -0.04 4.51 39.07
CA VAL A 189 0.22 4.61 40.50
C VAL A 189 1.72 4.45 40.74
N LYS A 190 2.37 5.53 41.16
CA LYS A 190 3.82 5.66 41.28
C LYS A 190 4.25 5.83 42.77
N PRO A 191 5.40 5.31 43.21
CA PRO A 191 5.95 5.63 44.52
C PRO A 191 6.24 7.14 44.68
N GLN A 192 6.29 7.65 45.88
CA GLN A 192 6.61 9.07 46.13
C GLN A 192 7.99 9.48 45.61
N THR A 193 8.98 8.58 45.62
CA THR A 193 10.29 8.79 45.00
C THR A 193 10.39 7.84 43.82
N HIS A 194 10.40 8.37 42.61
CA HIS A 194 10.38 7.58 41.39
C HIS A 194 11.13 8.28 40.26
N ILE A 195 11.39 7.50 39.22
CA ILE A 195 11.78 7.99 37.87
C ILE A 195 10.50 8.34 37.16
N ASP A 196 10.38 9.56 36.70
CA ASP A 196 9.17 10.05 36.02
C ASP A 196 9.29 9.89 34.50
N HIS A 197 10.36 10.38 33.90
CA HIS A 197 10.61 10.29 32.47
C HIS A 197 12.08 9.86 32.18
N ILE A 198 12.29 9.23 31.02
CA ILE A 198 13.60 8.81 30.51
C ILE A 198 13.68 9.09 29.03
N ALA A 199 14.68 9.84 28.60
CA ALA A 199 15.01 10.05 27.19
C ALA A 199 16.42 9.46 26.90
N VAL A 200 16.48 8.49 25.97
CA VAL A 200 17.69 7.67 25.74
C VAL A 200 18.35 7.99 24.40
N ASP A 201 19.66 8.14 24.42
CA ASP A 201 20.55 8.17 23.27
C ASP A 201 21.50 6.95 23.34
N ALA A 202 21.22 5.91 22.54
CA ALA A 202 21.98 4.65 22.49
C ALA A 202 22.72 4.53 21.14
N GLN A 203 24.06 4.67 21.20
CA GLN A 203 24.93 4.80 20.03
C GLN A 203 25.51 3.45 19.55
N MET A 204 25.95 3.39 18.29
CA MET A 204 26.46 2.18 17.65
C MET A 204 27.73 1.59 18.32
N ASP A 205 28.46 2.39 19.07
CA ASP A 205 29.65 1.92 19.82
C ASP A 205 29.29 1.32 21.17
N GLY A 206 28.00 1.21 21.50
CA GLY A 206 27.48 0.71 22.76
C GLY A 206 27.45 1.74 23.88
N SER A 207 27.84 2.98 23.64
CA SER A 207 27.62 4.10 24.56
C SER A 207 26.14 4.41 24.68
N LEU A 208 25.71 4.76 25.88
CA LEU A 208 24.36 5.17 26.18
C LEU A 208 24.40 6.40 27.08
N LYS A 209 23.69 7.42 26.68
CA LYS A 209 23.31 8.54 27.55
C LYS A 209 21.80 8.50 27.75
N ALA A 210 21.35 8.88 28.94
CA ALA A 210 19.93 9.12 29.16
C ALA A 210 19.74 10.34 30.03
N VAL A 211 18.77 11.16 29.67
CA VAL A 211 18.21 12.17 30.56
C VAL A 211 17.13 11.49 31.39
N VAL A 212 17.21 11.61 32.71
CA VAL A 212 16.32 10.94 33.65
C VAL A 212 15.71 12.00 34.58
N ASP A 213 14.39 12.10 34.55
CA ASP A 213 13.64 12.98 35.45
C ASP A 213 13.24 12.22 36.73
N LEU A 214 13.46 12.85 37.87
CA LEU A 214 13.26 12.25 39.19
C LEU A 214 12.28 13.09 40.03
N VAL A 215 11.35 12.40 40.66
CA VAL A 215 10.51 13.03 41.69
C VAL A 215 11.06 12.74 43.06
N ASN A 216 11.20 13.75 43.89
CA ASN A 216 11.78 13.72 45.24
C ASN A 216 13.21 13.12 45.29
N PRO A 217 14.17 13.66 44.48
CA PRO A 217 15.56 13.19 44.46
C PRO A 217 16.28 13.43 45.76
N SER A 218 17.31 12.61 46.03
CA SER A 218 18.19 12.80 47.22
C SER A 218 19.57 12.19 46.90
N GLU A 219 20.64 12.68 47.57
CA GLU A 219 22.04 12.24 47.34
C GLU A 219 22.31 10.76 47.69
N ASP A 220 21.40 10.10 48.41
CA ASP A 220 21.52 8.68 48.78
C ASP A 220 20.85 7.75 47.72
N LEU A 221 20.39 8.32 46.60
CA LEU A 221 19.86 7.54 45.50
C LEU A 221 20.92 7.08 44.52
N LYS A 222 20.70 5.89 43.93
CA LYS A 222 21.53 5.30 42.87
C LYS A 222 20.64 4.61 41.83
N ILE A 223 21.09 4.59 40.58
CA ILE A 223 20.49 3.77 39.52
C ILE A 223 21.32 2.54 39.28
N LEU A 224 20.69 1.36 39.27
CA LEU A 224 21.22 0.16 38.65
C LEU A 224 20.65 -0.01 37.26
N ALA A 225 21.49 0.14 36.24
CA ALA A 225 21.13 -0.04 34.85
C ALA A 225 21.48 -1.44 34.36
N SER A 226 20.49 -2.18 33.86
CA SER A 226 20.63 -3.50 33.26
C SER A 226 20.17 -3.47 31.82
N LEU A 227 20.93 -4.11 30.92
CA LEU A 227 20.60 -4.27 29.51
C LEU A 227 20.24 -5.73 29.23
N ILE A 228 19.05 -5.97 28.67
CA ILE A 228 18.51 -7.30 28.39
C ILE A 228 18.10 -7.36 26.90
N PRO A 229 18.73 -8.21 26.10
CA PRO A 229 18.32 -8.35 24.69
C PRO A 229 16.93 -8.97 24.62
N LEU A 230 16.10 -8.50 23.70
CA LEU A 230 14.77 -9.08 23.44
C LEU A 230 14.88 -10.42 22.70
N GLU A 231 15.93 -10.56 21.90
CA GLU A 231 16.26 -11.82 21.21
C GLU A 231 17.74 -12.19 21.48
N GLY A 232 17.99 -13.47 21.73
CA GLY A 232 19.31 -13.97 22.06
C GLY A 232 19.48 -14.29 23.55
N ASN A 233 20.71 -14.66 23.94
CA ASN A 233 21.06 -15.06 25.31
C ASN A 233 22.26 -14.29 25.84
N GLU A 234 22.61 -13.17 25.22
CA GLU A 234 23.73 -12.33 25.64
C GLU A 234 23.46 -11.77 27.05
N THR A 235 24.48 -11.73 27.86
CA THR A 235 24.41 -11.15 29.21
C THR A 235 25.33 -9.95 29.31
N PHE A 236 24.81 -8.87 29.82
CA PHE A 236 25.53 -7.61 29.99
C PHE A 236 25.78 -7.31 31.47
N GLU A 237 26.89 -6.64 31.76
CA GLU A 237 27.21 -6.21 33.12
C GLU A 237 26.19 -5.16 33.58
N VAL A 238 25.70 -5.30 34.83
CA VAL A 238 24.88 -4.29 35.50
C VAL A 238 25.73 -3.08 35.86
N LYS A 239 25.33 -1.90 35.45
CA LYS A 239 26.02 -0.64 35.74
C LYS A 239 25.41 0.04 36.96
N THR A 240 26.25 0.58 37.83
CA THR A 240 25.80 1.37 38.99
C THR A 240 26.16 2.83 38.77
N ILE A 241 25.17 3.72 38.90
CA ILE A 241 25.29 5.15 38.66
C ILE A 241 24.85 5.88 39.91
N ASP A 242 25.74 6.70 40.49
CA ASP A 242 25.43 7.57 41.60
C ASP A 242 24.68 8.80 41.11
N LEU A 243 23.65 9.21 41.84
CA LEU A 243 22.81 10.35 41.51
C LEU A 243 23.09 11.56 42.45
N THR A 244 22.68 12.73 41.99
CA THR A 244 22.68 13.93 42.77
C THR A 244 21.28 14.21 43.33
N ALA A 245 21.05 15.33 44.00
CA ALA A 245 19.72 15.76 44.44
C ALA A 245 18.98 16.65 43.42
N GLU A 246 19.45 16.66 42.17
CA GLU A 246 18.77 17.40 41.08
C GLU A 246 17.60 16.58 40.53
N THR A 247 16.57 17.23 40.06
CA THR A 247 15.37 16.60 39.46
C THR A 247 15.66 16.00 38.09
N GLU A 248 16.42 16.71 37.26
CA GLU A 248 16.87 16.23 35.95
C GLU A 248 18.34 15.81 36.04
N GLN A 249 18.66 14.65 35.54
CA GLN A 249 20.03 14.10 35.55
C GLN A 249 20.41 13.42 34.27
N THR A 250 21.59 13.71 33.77
CA THR A 250 22.18 12.96 32.67
C THR A 250 23.02 11.80 33.22
N ILE A 251 22.59 10.57 32.91
CA ILE A 251 23.35 9.38 33.18
C ILE A 251 24.10 8.90 31.93
N ALA A 252 25.30 8.34 32.10
CA ALA A 252 26.07 7.81 31.00
C ALA A 252 26.68 6.46 31.35
N THR A 253 26.65 5.54 30.42
CA THR A 253 27.24 4.19 30.58
C THR A 253 27.65 3.63 29.20
N GLN A 254 28.26 2.45 29.20
CA GLN A 254 28.66 1.77 27.98
C GLN A 254 28.61 0.25 28.15
N TRP A 255 28.12 -0.42 27.11
CA TRP A 255 28.17 -1.86 26.92
C TRP A 255 28.93 -2.21 25.65
N SER A 256 29.77 -3.25 25.69
CA SER A 256 30.45 -3.76 24.51
C SER A 256 29.61 -4.83 23.79
N GLU A 257 29.86 -5.01 22.51
CA GLU A 257 29.31 -6.09 21.70
C GLU A 257 27.77 -6.06 21.56
N VAL A 258 27.18 -4.88 21.56
CA VAL A 258 25.76 -4.71 21.28
C VAL A 258 25.46 -4.98 19.79
N LYS A 259 24.34 -5.60 19.49
CA LYS A 259 23.80 -5.70 18.12
C LYS A 259 23.07 -4.44 17.77
N LEU A 260 23.32 -3.92 16.56
CA LEU A 260 22.74 -2.67 16.12
C LEU A 260 21.31 -2.85 15.61
N TRP A 261 20.52 -1.83 15.79
CA TRP A 261 19.20 -1.72 15.16
C TRP A 261 19.34 -1.10 13.77
N ASP A 262 18.72 -1.74 12.79
CA ASP A 262 18.43 -1.20 11.46
C ASP A 262 17.14 -1.86 10.92
N PRO A 263 16.50 -1.36 9.85
CA PRO A 263 15.23 -1.90 9.37
C PRO A 263 15.30 -3.30 8.76
N GLU A 264 16.50 -3.82 8.50
CA GLU A 264 16.70 -5.18 8.00
C GLU A 264 17.09 -6.13 9.14
N ASN A 265 17.62 -5.59 10.27
CA ASN A 265 18.04 -6.31 11.48
C ASN A 265 17.60 -5.52 12.72
N PRO A 266 16.31 -5.55 13.10
CA PRO A 266 15.76 -4.71 14.17
C PRO A 266 16.07 -5.26 15.57
N ASN A 267 17.35 -5.26 15.96
CA ASN A 267 17.79 -5.74 17.27
C ASN A 267 17.40 -4.77 18.38
N LEU A 268 16.65 -5.27 19.35
CA LEU A 268 16.10 -4.48 20.45
C LEU A 268 16.55 -5.00 21.81
N TYR A 269 16.57 -4.11 22.78
CA TYR A 269 16.91 -4.36 24.16
C TYR A 269 15.88 -3.75 25.12
N THR A 270 15.73 -4.35 26.28
CA THR A 270 15.10 -3.72 27.44
C THR A 270 16.18 -3.09 28.30
N LEU A 271 16.17 -1.76 28.40
CA LEU A 271 16.94 -1.01 29.40
C LEU A 271 16.10 -0.97 30.69
N LYS A 272 16.58 -1.66 31.71
CA LYS A 272 15.93 -1.70 33.02
C LYS A 272 16.68 -0.82 33.98
N LEU A 273 16.03 0.19 34.55
CA LEU A 273 16.58 1.08 35.56
C LEU A 273 15.91 0.83 36.90
N LYS A 274 16.72 0.51 37.92
CA LYS A 274 16.27 0.36 39.32
C LYS A 274 16.81 1.51 40.15
N LEU A 275 15.88 2.38 40.59
CA LEU A 275 16.18 3.42 41.53
C LEU A 275 16.29 2.82 42.93
N GLN A 276 17.47 2.96 43.55
CA GLN A 276 17.74 2.44 44.87
C GLN A 276 18.01 3.53 45.90
N LYS A 277 17.48 3.37 47.11
CA LYS A 277 17.77 4.17 48.27
C LYS A 277 18.30 3.25 49.38
N ASN A 278 19.51 3.52 49.86
CA ASN A 278 20.17 2.69 50.93
C ASN A 278 20.16 1.19 50.59
N GLY A 279 20.43 0.81 49.32
CA GLY A 279 20.48 -0.55 48.80
C GLY A 279 19.12 -1.24 48.63
N LYS A 280 18.01 -0.55 48.84
CA LYS A 280 16.66 -1.05 48.58
C LYS A 280 16.10 -0.38 47.34
N THR A 281 15.55 -1.17 46.40
CA THR A 281 14.83 -0.65 45.24
C THR A 281 13.57 0.08 45.71
N VAL A 282 13.41 1.34 45.30
CA VAL A 282 12.26 2.20 45.56
C VAL A 282 11.40 2.36 44.33
N HIS A 283 11.97 2.33 43.13
CA HIS A 283 11.26 2.31 41.85
C HIS A 283 12.02 1.52 40.80
N GLU A 284 11.31 0.94 39.83
CA GLU A 284 11.88 0.22 38.70
C GLU A 284 11.07 0.59 37.44
N VAL A 285 11.79 1.00 36.39
CA VAL A 285 11.21 1.26 35.05
C VAL A 285 11.95 0.46 34.00
N SER A 286 11.30 0.25 32.86
CA SER A 286 11.87 -0.49 31.74
C SER A 286 11.51 0.18 30.42
N GLU A 287 12.57 0.53 29.66
CA GLU A 287 12.43 1.15 28.33
C GLU A 287 12.92 0.17 27.24
N ARG A 288 12.24 0.17 26.11
CA ARG A 288 12.65 -0.60 24.92
C ARG A 288 13.49 0.29 24.03
N ILE A 289 14.73 -0.11 23.79
CA ILE A 289 15.70 0.68 23.03
C ILE A 289 16.37 -0.13 21.93
N GLY A 290 16.94 0.56 20.94
CA GLY A 290 17.83 -0.01 19.92
C GLY A 290 19.10 0.81 19.79
N PHE A 291 20.27 0.15 19.73
CA PHE A 291 21.55 0.84 19.54
C PHE A 291 21.73 1.20 18.07
N ARG A 292 21.83 2.48 17.79
CA ARG A 292 22.07 3.02 16.45
C ARG A 292 22.68 4.41 16.50
N THR A 293 23.38 4.78 15.44
CA THR A 293 23.89 6.15 15.25
C THR A 293 23.31 6.73 13.99
N LEU A 294 22.65 7.89 14.12
CA LEU A 294 22.17 8.70 13.00
C LEU A 294 23.17 9.82 12.72
N ASP A 295 23.41 10.08 11.43
CA ASP A 295 24.28 11.17 10.99
C ASP A 295 23.62 11.84 9.76
N PHE A 296 23.27 13.10 9.93
CA PHE A 296 22.61 13.90 8.90
C PHE A 296 23.60 14.88 8.28
N ARG A 297 23.99 14.60 7.02
CA ARG A 297 25.02 15.36 6.32
C ARG A 297 24.41 16.23 5.25
N LYS A 298 24.45 17.55 5.48
CA LYS A 298 24.04 18.54 4.48
C LYS A 298 24.85 18.35 3.21
N ARG A 299 24.20 18.41 2.04
CA ARG A 299 24.80 18.22 0.70
C ARG A 299 25.38 16.80 0.48
N ASP A 300 24.92 15.83 1.23
CA ASP A 300 25.32 14.43 1.08
C ASP A 300 24.10 13.49 1.29
N GLY A 301 23.60 13.34 2.51
CA GLY A 301 22.47 12.44 2.78
C GLY A 301 22.31 12.07 4.24
N ILE A 302 21.57 10.99 4.44
CA ILE A 302 21.24 10.42 5.76
C ILE A 302 22.05 9.13 5.94
N TYR A 303 22.65 8.96 7.10
CA TYR A 303 23.44 7.78 7.44
C TYR A 303 22.92 7.15 8.71
N LEU A 304 22.81 5.83 8.68
CA LEU A 304 22.54 4.98 9.85
C LEU A 304 23.68 4.00 10.02
N ASN A 305 24.27 3.97 11.22
CA ASN A 305 25.38 3.08 11.54
C ASN A 305 26.56 3.16 10.53
N GLY A 306 26.80 4.36 10.02
CA GLY A 306 27.84 4.63 9.01
C GLY A 306 27.45 4.27 7.56
N THR A 307 26.28 3.68 7.33
CA THR A 307 25.77 3.34 6.00
C THR A 307 24.83 4.44 5.49
N LYS A 308 25.06 4.94 4.27
CA LYS A 308 24.13 5.86 3.63
C LYS A 308 22.83 5.15 3.30
N ILE A 309 21.69 5.70 3.73
CA ILE A 309 20.39 5.10 3.56
C ILE A 309 19.54 5.82 2.50
N VAL A 310 18.66 5.06 1.85
CA VAL A 310 17.62 5.56 0.94
C VAL A 310 16.29 5.02 1.43
N MET A 311 15.34 5.92 1.69
CA MET A 311 14.04 5.56 2.21
C MET A 311 13.07 5.24 1.08
N LYS A 312 12.51 4.04 1.12
CA LYS A 312 11.40 3.56 0.28
C LYS A 312 10.14 3.66 1.12
N GLY A 313 9.51 4.83 1.11
CA GLY A 313 8.50 5.21 2.08
C GLY A 313 7.09 5.35 1.54
N ILE A 314 6.13 5.34 2.48
CA ILE A 314 4.74 5.61 2.21
C ILE A 314 4.15 6.49 3.32
N ASN A 315 3.25 7.39 2.96
CA ASN A 315 2.44 8.14 3.92
C ASN A 315 1.31 7.26 4.46
N ARG A 316 0.98 7.36 5.74
CA ARG A 316 -0.08 6.58 6.37
C ARG A 316 -0.89 7.43 7.32
N HIS A 317 -2.21 7.36 7.18
CA HIS A 317 -3.14 7.79 8.21
C HIS A 317 -3.49 6.65 9.17
N SER A 318 -3.63 6.95 10.47
CA SER A 318 -4.20 6.01 11.43
C SER A 318 -5.70 5.95 11.18
N PHE A 319 -6.15 4.89 10.47
CA PHE A 319 -7.51 4.81 10.01
C PHE A 319 -7.99 3.36 9.82
N TRP A 320 -9.24 3.12 10.21
CA TRP A 320 -9.97 1.87 9.99
C TRP A 320 -11.46 2.14 9.80
N PRO A 321 -12.18 1.51 8.86
CA PRO A 321 -13.56 1.89 8.51
C PRO A 321 -14.54 1.91 9.68
N GLU A 322 -14.45 0.94 10.59
CA GLU A 322 -15.33 0.82 11.75
C GLU A 322 -14.85 1.60 12.97
N GLY A 323 -13.55 1.86 13.06
CA GLY A 323 -12.91 2.54 14.19
C GLY A 323 -12.58 4.01 13.95
N GLY A 324 -12.62 4.47 12.69
CA GLY A 324 -12.09 5.78 12.32
C GLY A 324 -10.61 5.87 12.65
N ARG A 325 -10.23 6.86 13.47
CA ARG A 325 -8.85 7.03 13.94
C ARG A 325 -8.47 6.16 15.14
N SER A 326 -9.45 5.52 15.78
CA SER A 326 -9.17 4.54 16.81
C SER A 326 -8.72 3.24 16.14
N THR A 327 -7.44 2.89 16.29
CA THR A 327 -6.86 1.68 15.73
C THR A 327 -6.47 0.69 16.85
N SER A 328 -6.12 -0.54 16.48
CA SER A 328 -5.70 -1.57 17.43
C SER A 328 -4.26 -2.03 17.17
N LYS A 329 -3.65 -2.66 18.16
CA LYS A 329 -2.34 -3.30 18.00
C LYS A 329 -2.35 -4.33 16.85
N ARG A 330 -3.45 -5.07 16.67
CA ARG A 330 -3.61 -6.02 15.57
C ARG A 330 -3.50 -5.32 14.21
N ILE A 331 -4.20 -4.19 14.05
CA ILE A 331 -4.16 -3.40 12.81
C ILE A 331 -2.77 -2.83 12.59
N SER A 332 -2.13 -2.29 13.62
CA SER A 332 -0.77 -1.75 13.50
C SER A 332 0.25 -2.79 13.06
N VAL A 333 0.25 -3.97 13.66
CA VAL A 333 1.15 -5.07 13.27
C VAL A 333 0.85 -5.54 11.84
N MET A 334 -0.42 -5.59 11.44
CA MET A 334 -0.84 -5.93 10.07
C MET A 334 -0.32 -4.87 9.09
N ASP A 335 -0.52 -3.59 9.38
CA ASP A 335 -0.10 -2.49 8.52
C ASP A 335 1.42 -2.47 8.33
N VAL A 336 2.20 -2.60 9.39
CA VAL A 336 3.67 -2.66 9.30
C VAL A 336 4.12 -3.87 8.47
N ASN A 337 3.48 -5.04 8.63
CA ASN A 337 3.79 -6.20 7.81
C ASN A 337 3.46 -5.96 6.32
N LEU A 338 2.34 -5.33 5.99
CA LEU A 338 1.97 -5.03 4.61
C LEU A 338 2.92 -3.99 3.97
N ILE A 339 3.36 -3.00 4.73
CA ILE A 339 4.40 -2.05 4.29
C ILE A 339 5.71 -2.81 3.98
N LYS A 340 6.13 -3.70 4.87
CA LYS A 340 7.31 -4.57 4.65
C LYS A 340 7.11 -5.52 3.46
N ASP A 341 5.89 -6.05 3.25
CA ASP A 341 5.55 -6.92 2.11
C ASP A 341 5.67 -6.21 0.76
N MET A 342 5.55 -4.89 0.73
CA MET A 342 5.86 -4.05 -0.43
C MET A 342 7.36 -3.75 -0.61
N ASN A 343 8.24 -4.36 0.18
CA ASN A 343 9.68 -4.08 0.22
C ASN A 343 10.02 -2.62 0.59
N MET A 344 9.14 -1.98 1.33
CA MET A 344 9.36 -0.65 1.90
C MET A 344 10.17 -0.73 3.19
N ASN A 345 10.84 0.37 3.54
CA ASN A 345 11.62 0.50 4.76
C ASN A 345 11.27 1.74 5.59
N ALA A 346 10.30 2.55 5.17
CA ALA A 346 9.94 3.80 5.84
C ALA A 346 8.44 4.12 5.79
N VAL A 347 7.97 4.87 6.79
CA VAL A 347 6.60 5.40 6.87
C VAL A 347 6.64 6.82 7.41
N ARG A 348 5.75 7.68 6.90
CA ARG A 348 5.50 9.05 7.37
C ARG A 348 4.06 9.19 7.81
N PHE A 349 3.83 10.05 8.81
CA PHE A 349 2.52 10.42 9.32
C PHE A 349 2.29 11.93 9.19
N HIS A 350 1.02 12.35 9.37
CA HIS A 350 0.63 13.76 9.45
C HIS A 350 0.29 14.21 10.88
N TYR A 351 0.49 13.33 11.83
CA TYR A 351 0.26 13.51 13.28
C TYR A 351 0.85 12.31 14.02
N PRO A 352 1.17 12.42 15.32
CA PRO A 352 1.75 11.34 16.07
C PRO A 352 0.88 10.06 16.03
N PRO A 353 1.42 8.92 15.61
CA PRO A 353 0.67 7.66 15.51
C PRO A 353 0.39 7.05 16.90
N ASP A 354 -0.31 5.91 16.91
CA ASP A 354 -0.48 5.14 18.13
C ASP A 354 0.85 4.52 18.59
N ASP A 355 1.10 4.46 19.91
CA ASP A 355 2.30 3.84 20.50
C ASP A 355 2.53 2.40 20.00
N HIS A 356 1.46 1.60 19.93
CA HIS A 356 1.58 0.23 19.42
C HIS A 356 1.99 0.15 17.94
N PHE A 357 1.83 1.23 17.15
CA PHE A 357 2.33 1.28 15.78
C PHE A 357 3.84 1.53 15.76
N LEU A 358 4.33 2.49 16.55
CA LEU A 358 5.77 2.73 16.72
C LEU A 358 6.46 1.49 17.27
N ALA A 359 5.84 0.84 18.26
CA ALA A 359 6.30 -0.42 18.81
C ALA A 359 6.42 -1.54 17.75
N ALA A 360 5.51 -1.59 16.79
CA ALA A 360 5.58 -2.53 15.66
C ALA A 360 6.68 -2.13 14.66
N CYS A 361 6.88 -0.83 14.39
CA CYS A 361 7.99 -0.34 13.56
C CYS A 361 9.35 -0.67 14.16
N ASP A 362 9.54 -0.50 15.47
CA ASP A 362 10.77 -0.90 16.17
C ASP A 362 11.08 -2.38 15.98
N SER A 363 10.04 -3.22 16.16
CA SER A 363 10.20 -4.69 16.20
C SER A 363 10.33 -5.33 14.82
N LEU A 364 9.69 -4.76 13.80
CA LEU A 364 9.68 -5.27 12.43
C LEU A 364 10.64 -4.53 11.50
N GLY A 365 11.21 -3.42 11.96
CA GLY A 365 12.20 -2.64 11.24
C GLY A 365 11.61 -1.73 10.16
N LEU A 366 11.06 -0.57 10.56
CA LEU A 366 10.70 0.53 9.67
C LEU A 366 11.29 1.83 10.19
N PHE A 367 11.76 2.69 9.31
CA PHE A 367 12.02 4.08 9.62
C PHE A 367 10.71 4.84 9.77
N VAL A 368 10.63 5.73 10.73
CA VAL A 368 9.47 6.57 10.98
C VAL A 368 9.87 8.03 10.88
N LEU A 369 9.11 8.80 10.11
CA LEU A 369 9.02 10.24 10.19
C LEU A 369 7.79 10.55 11.02
N ASP A 370 8.00 11.04 12.23
CA ASP A 370 6.95 11.35 13.18
C ASP A 370 6.64 12.84 13.14
N GLU A 371 5.38 13.22 12.93
CA GLU A 371 4.98 14.56 12.55
C GLU A 371 4.16 15.25 13.64
N LEU A 372 4.61 16.45 14.05
CA LEU A 372 3.76 17.41 14.74
C LEU A 372 2.67 17.86 13.76
N ALA A 373 1.41 17.63 14.08
CA ALA A 373 0.32 17.93 13.16
C ALA A 373 0.32 19.41 12.72
N GLY A 374 -0.09 19.62 11.46
CA GLY A 374 -0.19 20.94 10.86
C GLY A 374 -0.54 20.82 9.39
N TRP A 375 -1.78 21.13 9.00
CA TRP A 375 -2.18 21.05 7.60
C TRP A 375 -2.28 22.43 6.98
N GLN A 376 -1.25 22.84 6.22
CA GLN A 376 -1.15 24.14 5.56
C GLN A 376 -1.20 25.35 6.53
N ASN A 377 -1.35 25.13 7.82
CA ASN A 377 -1.28 26.09 8.90
C ASN A 377 -0.74 25.40 10.16
N GLY A 378 0.23 26.01 10.83
CA GLY A 378 0.84 25.50 12.05
C GLY A 378 0.12 25.97 13.31
N TYR A 379 0.54 25.39 14.44
CA TYR A 379 0.16 25.87 15.77
C TYR A 379 0.79 27.24 16.08
N ASP A 380 0.14 28.02 16.95
CA ASP A 380 0.84 29.13 17.61
C ASP A 380 1.94 28.61 18.54
N THR A 381 2.96 29.43 18.81
CA THR A 381 4.16 29.01 19.56
C THR A 381 3.81 28.46 20.94
N LYS A 382 2.90 29.08 21.67
CA LYS A 382 2.56 28.64 23.03
C LYS A 382 1.94 27.24 23.05
N THR A 383 0.97 27.02 22.18
CA THR A 383 0.31 25.70 22.05
C THR A 383 1.28 24.69 21.48
N GLY A 384 2.02 25.07 20.42
CA GLY A 384 2.96 24.18 19.76
C GLY A 384 4.09 23.71 20.66
N THR A 385 4.67 24.56 21.51
CA THR A 385 5.72 24.16 22.48
C THR A 385 5.24 23.04 23.39
N GLN A 386 4.01 23.13 23.92
CA GLN A 386 3.45 22.06 24.75
C GLN A 386 3.27 20.77 23.94
N LEU A 387 2.72 20.86 22.74
CA LEU A 387 2.46 19.68 21.90
C LEU A 387 3.74 18.99 21.37
N VAL A 388 4.80 19.77 21.12
CA VAL A 388 6.15 19.23 20.81
C VAL A 388 6.67 18.45 22.00
N GLN A 389 6.59 18.99 23.20
CA GLN A 389 7.01 18.27 24.41
C GLN A 389 6.24 16.96 24.55
N GLU A 390 4.91 16.99 24.53
CA GLU A 390 4.06 15.80 24.68
C GLU A 390 4.39 14.71 23.63
N MET A 391 4.63 15.12 22.37
CA MET A 391 5.00 14.20 21.29
C MET A 391 6.40 13.61 21.50
N VAL A 392 7.40 14.46 21.75
CA VAL A 392 8.79 14.00 21.85
C VAL A 392 9.00 13.18 23.12
N ASP A 393 8.48 13.62 24.28
CA ASP A 393 8.60 12.87 25.54
C ASP A 393 8.00 11.47 25.41
N ARG A 394 6.89 11.30 24.68
CA ARG A 394 6.29 10.00 24.39
C ARG A 394 7.14 9.13 23.47
N ASP A 395 7.68 9.71 22.39
CA ASP A 395 8.19 8.94 21.24
C ASP A 395 9.72 8.90 21.14
N VAL A 396 10.43 9.61 22.00
CA VAL A 396 11.90 9.78 21.96
C VAL A 396 12.69 8.48 22.02
N ASN A 397 12.17 7.45 22.69
CA ASN A 397 12.88 6.18 22.91
C ASN A 397 12.71 5.15 21.79
N HIS A 398 11.81 5.42 20.82
CA HIS A 398 11.62 4.52 19.68
C HIS A 398 12.80 4.59 18.70
N PRO A 399 13.58 3.49 18.50
CA PRO A 399 14.68 3.52 17.54
C PRO A 399 14.22 3.65 16.09
N SER A 400 12.97 3.34 15.78
CA SER A 400 12.37 3.53 14.46
C SER A 400 12.17 4.99 14.10
N VAL A 401 11.87 5.87 15.07
CA VAL A 401 11.74 7.31 14.83
C VAL A 401 13.13 7.90 14.56
N ILE A 402 13.33 8.40 13.35
CA ILE A 402 14.64 8.90 12.90
C ILE A 402 14.64 10.36 12.48
N ILE A 403 13.49 10.94 12.21
CA ILE A 403 13.30 12.34 11.82
C ILE A 403 12.03 12.83 12.48
N TRP A 404 12.05 14.09 12.97
CA TRP A 404 10.87 14.81 13.38
C TRP A 404 10.36 15.64 12.19
N ASP A 405 9.10 15.46 11.84
CA ASP A 405 8.41 16.29 10.86
C ASP A 405 7.62 17.40 11.58
N GLN A 406 7.60 18.58 11.03
CA GLN A 406 6.80 19.64 11.56
C GLN A 406 5.81 20.17 10.52
N GLY A 407 4.58 19.73 10.63
CA GLY A 407 3.45 20.14 9.81
C GLY A 407 3.53 19.72 8.35
N ASN A 408 2.42 19.85 7.65
CA ASN A 408 2.29 19.48 6.23
C ASN A 408 2.00 20.74 5.39
N GLU A 409 2.66 20.83 4.20
CA GLU A 409 2.35 21.82 3.14
C GLU A 409 2.24 23.28 3.61
N GLY A 410 3.13 23.70 4.49
CA GLY A 410 3.11 25.05 5.10
C GLY A 410 2.60 25.09 6.53
N GLY A 411 2.26 23.93 7.09
CA GLY A 411 1.74 23.81 8.45
C GLY A 411 2.79 23.86 9.57
N TRP A 412 3.93 24.45 9.34
CA TRP A 412 5.01 24.58 10.32
C TRP A 412 5.08 25.95 10.99
N ASN A 413 5.70 26.00 12.16
CA ASN A 413 6.08 27.19 12.87
C ASN A 413 7.56 27.11 13.25
N TYR A 414 8.42 27.87 12.58
CA TYR A 414 9.88 27.85 12.76
C TYR A 414 10.35 28.13 14.21
N GLU A 415 9.52 28.77 15.05
CA GLU A 415 9.85 29.01 16.44
C GLU A 415 9.84 27.74 17.30
N LEU A 416 9.25 26.65 16.80
CA LEU A 416 9.17 25.37 17.47
C LEU A 416 10.36 24.42 17.14
N ASP A 417 11.19 24.73 16.15
CA ASP A 417 12.26 23.82 15.71
C ASP A 417 13.23 23.49 16.86
N ASP A 418 13.55 24.49 17.67
CA ASP A 418 14.48 24.30 18.81
C ASP A 418 13.83 23.56 20.00
N ASP A 419 12.49 23.54 20.10
CA ASP A 419 11.77 22.86 21.17
C ASP A 419 11.95 21.34 21.06
N PHE A 420 11.95 20.77 19.84
CA PHE A 420 12.22 19.34 19.63
C PHE A 420 13.55 18.91 20.23
N GLN A 421 14.61 19.73 20.06
CA GLN A 421 15.96 19.40 20.54
C GLN A 421 16.10 19.51 22.06
N GLN A 422 15.22 20.27 22.73
CA GLN A 422 15.20 20.38 24.19
C GLN A 422 14.78 19.06 24.84
N HIS A 423 13.93 18.27 24.17
CA HIS A 423 13.39 17.01 24.66
C HIS A 423 14.05 15.78 24.01
N ASP A 424 14.84 15.96 22.93
CA ASP A 424 15.49 14.87 22.20
C ASP A 424 17.02 14.85 22.39
N PRO A 425 17.57 14.04 23.32
CA PRO A 425 19.02 13.93 23.51
C PRO A 425 19.77 13.36 22.33
N GLN A 426 19.07 12.74 21.34
CA GLN A 426 19.65 12.20 20.10
C GLN A 426 19.90 13.29 19.06
N ASN A 427 19.36 14.48 19.23
CA ASN A 427 19.47 15.62 18.32
C ASN A 427 19.05 15.28 16.88
N ARG A 428 17.93 14.54 16.72
CA ARG A 428 17.35 14.27 15.41
C ARG A 428 16.96 15.56 14.71
N ILE A 429 17.02 15.55 13.38
CA ILE A 429 16.65 16.73 12.60
C ILE A 429 15.15 16.94 12.60
N VAL A 430 14.76 18.23 12.47
CA VAL A 430 13.40 18.65 12.17
C VAL A 430 13.34 19.03 10.69
N ILE A 431 12.39 18.48 9.94
CA ILE A 431 12.12 18.84 8.56
C ILE A 431 10.71 19.43 8.40
N HIS A 432 10.53 20.18 7.32
CA HIS A 432 9.25 20.82 7.00
C HIS A 432 8.75 20.26 5.65
N PRO A 433 7.73 19.38 5.64
CA PRO A 433 7.19 18.79 4.40
C PRO A 433 6.69 19.84 3.40
N TRP A 434 7.17 19.68 2.14
CA TRP A 434 7.03 20.62 1.02
C TRP A 434 7.80 21.94 1.20
N SER A 435 8.96 21.86 1.78
CA SER A 435 9.86 23.01 1.88
C SER A 435 11.22 22.75 1.20
N ASN A 436 12.00 23.82 1.07
CA ASN A 436 13.41 23.77 0.71
C ASN A 436 14.17 24.57 1.79
N TYR A 437 14.49 23.90 2.88
CA TYR A 437 14.95 24.54 4.10
C TYR A 437 16.06 23.74 4.78
N ASN A 438 17.00 24.43 5.39
CA ASN A 438 18.07 23.89 6.24
C ASN A 438 18.89 22.72 5.63
N GLY A 439 19.01 22.68 4.29
CA GLY A 439 19.76 21.63 3.59
C GLY A 439 18.91 20.46 3.08
N TRP A 440 17.57 20.53 3.28
CA TRP A 440 16.61 19.51 2.89
C TRP A 440 15.63 20.06 1.86
N ASP A 441 15.34 19.28 0.86
CA ASP A 441 14.35 19.54 -0.18
C ASP A 441 13.27 18.47 -0.13
N THR A 442 12.17 18.80 0.53
CA THR A 442 11.04 17.90 0.83
C THR A 442 9.86 18.13 -0.12
N HIS A 443 10.13 18.51 -1.35
CA HIS A 443 9.12 18.89 -2.35
C HIS A 443 8.02 17.84 -2.52
N HIS A 444 6.75 18.28 -2.50
CA HIS A 444 5.61 17.41 -2.78
C HIS A 444 5.34 17.30 -4.28
N TYR A 445 5.07 16.08 -4.73
CA TYR A 445 4.71 15.72 -6.10
C TYR A 445 5.63 16.34 -7.16
N PRO A 446 6.97 16.16 -7.06
CA PRO A 446 7.88 16.63 -8.08
C PRO A 446 7.56 15.97 -9.41
N THR A 447 7.68 16.73 -10.51
CA THR A 447 7.60 16.16 -11.86
C THR A 447 8.85 15.35 -12.18
N TYR A 448 8.80 14.45 -13.15
CA TYR A 448 9.97 13.69 -13.60
C TYR A 448 11.16 14.61 -13.90
N LEU A 449 10.93 15.73 -14.62
CA LEU A 449 11.98 16.69 -14.98
C LEU A 449 12.44 17.57 -13.81
N THR A 450 11.67 17.69 -12.72
CA THR A 450 12.10 18.45 -11.54
C THR A 450 13.43 17.91 -10.99
N GLY A 451 13.60 16.59 -10.97
CA GLY A 451 14.84 15.95 -10.56
C GLY A 451 16.05 16.41 -11.36
N VAL A 452 15.92 16.54 -12.69
CA VAL A 452 17.03 16.95 -13.57
C VAL A 452 17.61 18.31 -13.17
N HIS A 453 16.76 19.30 -12.90
CA HIS A 453 17.22 20.61 -12.47
C HIS A 453 17.88 20.58 -11.10
N ARG A 454 17.34 19.80 -10.17
CA ARG A 454 17.87 19.67 -8.81
C ARG A 454 19.19 18.91 -8.77
N PHE A 455 19.37 17.92 -9.64
CA PHE A 455 20.62 17.14 -9.72
C PHE A 455 21.79 17.97 -10.26
N GLY A 456 21.51 18.85 -11.22
CA GLY A 456 22.56 19.65 -11.87
C GLY A 456 23.11 20.81 -11.03
N SER A 457 22.28 21.36 -10.13
CA SER A 457 22.61 22.52 -9.29
C SER A 457 22.30 22.30 -7.81
N GLY A 458 21.94 21.08 -7.41
CA GLY A 458 21.42 20.76 -6.09
C GLY A 458 22.43 21.00 -4.98
N GLU A 459 22.02 21.80 -4.02
CA GLU A 459 22.76 22.02 -2.77
C GLU A 459 22.16 21.24 -1.60
N ASN A 460 20.88 20.89 -1.71
CA ASN A 460 20.11 20.23 -0.66
C ASN A 460 19.91 18.74 -0.95
N VAL A 461 19.79 17.98 0.10
CA VAL A 461 19.38 16.57 0.03
C VAL A 461 17.95 16.52 -0.51
N PHE A 462 17.75 15.82 -1.63
CA PHE A 462 16.43 15.66 -2.26
C PHE A 462 15.67 14.52 -1.60
N PHE A 463 14.59 14.87 -0.93
CA PHE A 463 13.83 13.97 -0.07
C PHE A 463 12.34 14.30 -0.13
N PRO A 464 11.65 14.02 -1.27
CA PRO A 464 10.23 14.32 -1.40
C PRO A 464 9.40 13.54 -0.37
N THR A 465 8.76 14.27 0.53
CA THR A 465 7.90 13.70 1.57
C THR A 465 6.52 13.27 1.03
N GLU A 466 6.19 13.67 -0.21
CA GLU A 466 5.10 13.09 -0.99
C GLU A 466 5.46 13.03 -2.48
N PHE A 467 5.30 11.88 -3.11
CA PHE A 467 5.40 11.71 -4.56
C PHE A 467 4.55 10.52 -5.02
N MET A 468 4.12 10.48 -6.29
CA MET A 468 3.27 9.41 -6.84
C MET A 468 1.97 9.26 -6.06
N HIS A 469 0.93 9.91 -6.46
CA HIS A 469 -0.38 9.90 -5.79
C HIS A 469 -1.27 8.76 -6.28
N GLY A 470 -1.94 8.07 -5.37
CA GLY A 470 -2.76 6.89 -5.63
C GLY A 470 -4.16 7.15 -6.20
N THR A 471 -4.45 8.39 -6.65
CA THR A 471 -5.76 8.68 -7.26
C THR A 471 -6.09 7.68 -8.36
N TYR A 472 -7.24 7.05 -8.23
CA TYR A 472 -7.69 5.90 -9.01
C TYR A 472 -6.68 4.76 -8.98
N ASP A 473 -7.15 3.61 -8.66
CA ASP A 473 -6.39 2.39 -8.63
C ASP A 473 -5.22 2.42 -9.60
N ASN A 474 -4.08 2.04 -9.09
CA ASN A 474 -2.87 1.88 -9.85
C ASN A 474 -2.09 3.17 -10.16
N GLY A 475 -2.56 4.33 -9.70
CA GLY A 475 -1.84 5.60 -9.89
C GLY A 475 -0.46 5.60 -9.26
N ILE A 476 -0.29 5.02 -8.08
CA ILE A 476 1.00 4.92 -7.39
C ILE A 476 2.02 4.11 -8.18
N GLY A 477 1.62 2.95 -8.71
CA GLY A 477 2.51 2.10 -9.48
C GLY A 477 2.85 2.65 -10.87
N ALA A 478 1.98 3.51 -11.41
CA ALA A 478 2.10 4.03 -12.76
C ALA A 478 3.27 5.02 -12.89
N GLY A 479 4.35 4.60 -13.54
CA GLY A 479 5.56 5.41 -13.72
C GLY A 479 6.55 5.34 -12.54
N LEU A 480 6.26 4.62 -11.46
CA LEU A 480 7.14 4.53 -10.29
C LEU A 480 8.56 4.12 -10.67
N LYS A 481 8.71 3.16 -11.57
CA LYS A 481 10.03 2.70 -12.02
C LYS A 481 10.83 3.84 -12.66
N ASP A 482 10.21 4.62 -13.54
CA ASP A 482 10.87 5.76 -14.20
C ASP A 482 11.37 6.79 -13.19
N PHE A 483 10.50 7.18 -12.25
CA PHE A 483 10.84 8.16 -11.22
C PHE A 483 11.94 7.64 -10.30
N TRP A 484 11.83 6.40 -9.84
CA TRP A 484 12.79 5.81 -8.90
C TRP A 484 14.17 5.63 -9.51
N GLU A 485 14.24 5.08 -10.72
CA GLU A 485 15.52 4.93 -11.45
C GLU A 485 16.18 6.30 -11.67
N HIS A 486 15.39 7.28 -12.13
CA HIS A 486 15.91 8.62 -12.41
C HIS A 486 16.40 9.35 -11.14
N TYR A 487 15.60 9.32 -10.08
CA TYR A 487 15.97 10.00 -8.83
C TYR A 487 17.15 9.32 -8.14
N SER A 488 17.24 7.99 -8.22
CA SER A 488 18.35 7.23 -7.65
C SER A 488 19.71 7.47 -8.33
N GLU A 489 19.73 8.07 -9.51
CA GLU A 489 20.99 8.52 -10.15
C GLU A 489 21.65 9.69 -9.41
N SER A 490 20.88 10.46 -8.63
CA SER A 490 21.41 11.57 -7.85
C SER A 490 22.07 11.09 -6.54
N PRO A 491 23.32 11.50 -6.29
CA PRO A 491 23.96 11.21 -5.00
C PRO A 491 23.30 11.95 -3.82
N LEU A 492 22.46 12.95 -4.09
CA LEU A 492 21.72 13.71 -3.08
C LEU A 492 20.33 13.14 -2.78
N PHE A 493 19.89 12.09 -3.49
CA PHE A 493 18.61 11.48 -3.24
C PHE A 493 18.62 10.63 -1.99
N ALA A 494 17.75 10.94 -1.04
CA ALA A 494 17.62 10.20 0.22
C ALA A 494 16.37 9.30 0.27
N GLY A 495 15.67 9.15 -0.87
CA GLY A 495 14.41 8.41 -0.92
C GLY A 495 13.20 9.33 -0.97
N GLY A 496 12.02 8.78 -0.74
CA GLY A 496 10.77 9.54 -0.73
C GLY A 496 9.58 8.71 -0.28
N PHE A 497 8.45 9.38 -0.06
CA PHE A 497 7.24 8.78 0.48
C PHE A 497 6.08 8.91 -0.52
N MET A 498 5.46 7.78 -0.86
CA MET A 498 4.28 7.78 -1.75
C MET A 498 3.02 8.19 -0.99
N TRP A 499 2.09 8.80 -1.67
CA TRP A 499 0.76 9.10 -1.18
C TRP A 499 -0.24 8.11 -1.79
N VAL A 500 -0.95 7.25 -1.09
CA VAL A 500 -0.96 6.99 0.34
C VAL A 500 -1.11 5.48 0.57
N TYR A 501 -1.01 5.02 1.81
CA TYR A 501 -0.98 3.60 2.20
C TYR A 501 -2.30 2.89 1.91
N SER A 502 -3.42 3.46 2.36
CA SER A 502 -4.74 2.84 2.19
C SER A 502 -5.83 3.88 1.99
N ASP A 503 -6.89 3.47 1.33
CA ASP A 503 -8.12 4.24 1.23
C ASP A 503 -8.72 4.55 2.59
N GLU A 504 -9.29 5.75 2.76
CA GLU A 504 -9.91 6.20 3.99
C GLU A 504 -11.44 6.24 3.88
N ALA A 505 -12.08 5.08 3.77
CA ALA A 505 -13.52 4.99 3.83
C ALA A 505 -14.01 4.80 5.27
N VAL A 506 -15.10 5.43 5.64
CA VAL A 506 -15.79 5.22 6.91
C VAL A 506 -17.05 4.39 6.72
N LEU A 507 -17.30 3.50 7.67
CA LEU A 507 -18.57 2.79 7.72
C LEU A 507 -19.61 3.70 8.41
N ARG A 508 -20.49 4.31 7.59
CA ARG A 508 -21.52 5.24 8.07
C ARG A 508 -22.57 4.57 8.92
N THR A 509 -22.78 5.07 10.12
CA THR A 509 -23.83 4.60 11.06
C THR A 509 -25.17 5.30 10.85
N ASP A 510 -25.17 6.43 10.18
CA ASP A 510 -26.35 7.25 9.89
C ASP A 510 -26.99 6.97 8.52
N TRP A 511 -26.34 6.20 7.65
CA TRP A 511 -26.89 5.77 6.37
C TRP A 511 -27.79 4.54 6.51
N THR A 512 -28.89 4.51 5.77
CA THR A 512 -29.93 3.45 5.83
C THR A 512 -29.90 2.49 4.64
N GLY A 513 -29.02 2.67 3.66
CA GLY A 513 -28.86 1.82 2.48
C GLY A 513 -28.07 0.54 2.72
N GLU A 514 -27.89 -0.26 1.68
CA GLU A 514 -26.96 -1.40 1.68
C GLU A 514 -25.51 -0.92 1.64
N GLU A 515 -25.22 0.11 0.85
CA GLU A 515 -23.92 0.75 0.80
C GLU A 515 -23.76 1.69 1.99
N LYS A 516 -22.78 1.43 2.82
CA LYS A 516 -22.48 2.21 4.03
C LYS A 516 -21.08 2.81 4.06
N PHE A 517 -20.24 2.46 3.10
CA PHE A 517 -18.90 3.01 3.00
C PHE A 517 -18.93 4.40 2.35
N ASP A 518 -18.36 5.37 3.02
CA ASP A 518 -18.22 6.74 2.54
C ASP A 518 -16.75 7.11 2.39
N SER A 519 -16.28 7.20 1.15
CA SER A 519 -14.93 7.62 0.77
C SER A 519 -14.85 9.08 0.32
N LYS A 520 -15.95 9.84 0.47
CA LYS A 520 -16.09 11.19 -0.12
C LYS A 520 -15.83 11.20 -1.65
N GLY A 521 -16.45 10.27 -2.33
CA GLY A 521 -16.20 10.03 -3.75
C GLY A 521 -14.77 9.52 -3.93
N ASN A 522 -13.97 10.22 -4.73
CA ASN A 522 -12.57 9.84 -4.97
C ASN A 522 -11.55 10.65 -4.14
N LEU A 523 -11.98 11.35 -3.09
CA LEU A 523 -11.06 12.16 -2.27
C LEU A 523 -10.23 11.30 -1.32
N ALA A 524 -10.87 10.29 -0.73
CA ALA A 524 -10.25 9.41 0.23
C ALA A 524 -9.95 8.00 -0.33
N SER A 525 -10.11 7.82 -1.66
CA SER A 525 -9.80 6.58 -2.39
C SER A 525 -8.53 6.76 -3.19
N ASP A 526 -7.41 6.84 -2.52
CA ASP A 526 -6.12 7.15 -3.13
C ASP A 526 -4.97 6.28 -2.56
N GLY A 527 -5.32 5.19 -1.89
CA GLY A 527 -4.40 4.22 -1.32
C GLY A 527 -3.76 3.26 -2.33
N VAL A 528 -2.79 2.49 -1.85
CA VAL A 528 -2.25 1.28 -2.47
C VAL A 528 -3.05 0.06 -2.06
N LEU A 529 -3.80 0.20 -0.99
CA LEU A 529 -4.66 -0.80 -0.39
C LEU A 529 -6.06 -0.23 -0.22
N GLY A 530 -7.06 -1.07 -0.36
CA GLY A 530 -8.42 -0.74 0.03
C GLY A 530 -8.57 -0.48 1.54
N PRO A 531 -9.76 -0.03 2.00
CA PRO A 531 -9.98 0.39 3.38
C PRO A 531 -9.73 -0.72 4.42
N HIS A 532 -10.05 -1.97 4.10
CA HIS A 532 -9.77 -3.15 4.94
C HIS A 532 -8.45 -3.84 4.57
N ARG A 533 -7.56 -3.13 3.84
CA ARG A 533 -6.22 -3.60 3.42
C ARG A 533 -6.27 -4.62 2.28
N GLU A 534 -7.27 -4.55 1.43
CA GLU A 534 -7.32 -5.28 0.17
C GLU A 534 -6.15 -4.85 -0.72
N LYS A 535 -5.39 -5.82 -1.23
CA LYS A 535 -4.21 -5.55 -2.04
C LYS A 535 -4.59 -5.20 -3.47
N GLU A 536 -4.32 -3.98 -3.90
CA GLU A 536 -4.55 -3.52 -5.26
C GLU A 536 -3.36 -3.82 -6.19
N GLY A 537 -3.52 -3.55 -7.49
CA GLY A 537 -2.47 -3.81 -8.48
C GLY A 537 -1.18 -3.03 -8.21
N SER A 538 -1.28 -1.81 -7.67
CA SER A 538 -0.13 -0.99 -7.29
C SER A 538 0.72 -1.61 -6.19
N PHE A 539 0.12 -2.37 -5.26
CA PHE A 539 0.85 -3.10 -4.21
C PHE A 539 1.95 -3.99 -4.80
N TYR A 540 1.61 -4.78 -5.82
CA TYR A 540 2.55 -5.70 -6.46
C TYR A 540 3.56 -5.00 -7.35
N THR A 541 3.17 -3.90 -7.96
CA THR A 541 4.11 -3.04 -8.71
C THR A 541 5.18 -2.47 -7.81
N VAL A 542 4.80 -1.92 -6.66
CA VAL A 542 5.74 -1.39 -5.66
C VAL A 542 6.65 -2.50 -5.13
N LYS A 543 6.06 -3.66 -4.79
CA LYS A 543 6.79 -4.84 -4.31
C LYS A 543 7.89 -5.25 -5.28
N GLU A 544 7.62 -5.27 -6.59
CA GLU A 544 8.63 -5.60 -7.61
C GLU A 544 9.68 -4.50 -7.77
N VAL A 545 9.26 -3.24 -7.95
CA VAL A 545 10.17 -2.12 -8.23
C VAL A 545 11.14 -1.90 -7.06
N TRP A 546 10.67 -2.08 -5.83
CA TRP A 546 11.46 -1.87 -4.62
C TRP A 546 12.07 -3.15 -4.03
N ALA A 547 11.96 -4.28 -4.74
CA ALA A 547 12.58 -5.52 -4.29
C ALA A 547 14.07 -5.31 -4.01
N PRO A 548 14.59 -5.78 -2.85
CA PRO A 548 16.01 -5.65 -2.53
C PRO A 548 16.92 -6.60 -3.33
N VAL A 549 16.33 -7.47 -4.15
CA VAL A 549 17.00 -8.33 -5.12
C VAL A 549 16.56 -7.88 -6.51
N GLN A 550 17.48 -7.39 -7.33
CA GLN A 550 17.19 -6.81 -8.63
C GLN A 550 17.80 -7.62 -9.77
N PHE A 551 16.95 -8.25 -10.60
CA PHE A 551 17.40 -8.91 -11.82
C PHE A 551 17.68 -7.89 -12.92
N LYS A 552 18.82 -8.00 -13.61
CA LYS A 552 19.03 -7.26 -14.84
C LYS A 552 18.12 -7.82 -15.94
N PRO A 553 17.52 -6.97 -16.79
CA PRO A 553 16.63 -7.41 -17.85
C PRO A 553 17.29 -8.47 -18.74
N GLN A 554 16.60 -9.60 -18.95
CA GLN A 554 17.09 -10.71 -19.74
C GLN A 554 15.93 -11.44 -20.41
N ALA A 555 16.12 -11.85 -21.65
CA ALA A 555 15.24 -12.80 -22.32
C ALA A 555 15.81 -14.22 -22.21
N ILE A 556 14.94 -15.20 -22.01
CA ILE A 556 15.31 -16.60 -22.03
C ILE A 556 15.13 -17.12 -23.46
N THR A 557 16.21 -17.58 -24.07
CA THR A 557 16.25 -18.13 -25.42
C THR A 557 16.75 -19.57 -25.36
N GLU A 558 16.69 -20.29 -26.49
CA GLU A 558 17.16 -21.69 -26.60
C GLU A 558 18.65 -21.87 -26.18
N THR A 559 19.44 -20.77 -26.17
CA THR A 559 20.84 -20.79 -25.74
C THR A 559 21.04 -20.37 -24.28
N PHE A 560 19.97 -20.30 -23.50
CA PHE A 560 20.04 -19.92 -22.10
C PHE A 560 20.85 -20.94 -21.28
N ASP A 561 21.87 -20.45 -20.59
CA ASP A 561 22.81 -21.23 -19.81
C ASP A 561 22.47 -21.32 -18.30
N GLY A 562 21.34 -20.80 -17.88
CA GLY A 562 20.92 -20.70 -16.48
C GLY A 562 21.44 -19.48 -15.74
N SER A 563 22.14 -18.59 -16.42
CA SER A 563 22.80 -17.46 -15.75
C SER A 563 21.95 -16.20 -15.73
N PHE A 564 21.95 -15.52 -14.58
CA PHE A 564 21.38 -14.18 -14.39
C PHE A 564 22.39 -13.24 -13.75
N LEU A 565 22.24 -11.95 -14.01
CA LEU A 565 22.92 -10.90 -13.25
C LEU A 565 21.92 -10.34 -12.23
N VAL A 566 22.30 -10.37 -10.95
CA VAL A 566 21.49 -9.91 -9.83
C VAL A 566 22.26 -8.86 -9.04
N THR A 567 21.61 -7.75 -8.74
CA THR A 567 22.13 -6.69 -7.88
C THR A 567 21.54 -6.81 -6.49
N ASN A 568 22.39 -6.74 -5.45
CA ASN A 568 21.99 -6.60 -4.07
C ASN A 568 21.59 -5.14 -3.80
N ALA A 569 20.32 -4.86 -3.64
CA ALA A 569 19.78 -3.54 -3.35
C ALA A 569 19.29 -3.39 -1.88
N TYR A 570 19.74 -4.27 -0.99
CA TYR A 570 19.65 -4.08 0.46
C TYR A 570 20.55 -2.93 0.90
N LEU A 571 20.31 -2.40 2.09
CA LEU A 571 21.17 -1.39 2.73
C LEU A 571 22.22 -2.00 3.66
N PHE A 572 21.87 -3.07 4.37
CA PHE A 572 22.70 -3.68 5.41
C PHE A 572 22.95 -5.18 5.17
N THR A 573 22.04 -5.86 4.49
CA THR A 573 22.00 -7.31 4.39
C THR A 573 22.81 -7.84 3.20
N ASN A 574 23.56 -8.92 3.42
CA ASN A 574 24.28 -9.60 2.35
C ASN A 574 23.36 -10.50 1.53
N LEU A 575 23.56 -10.55 0.21
CA LEU A 575 22.72 -11.32 -0.69
C LEU A 575 22.64 -12.81 -0.36
N ASN A 576 23.69 -13.41 0.19
CA ASN A 576 23.74 -14.84 0.52
C ASN A 576 22.87 -15.26 1.71
N THR A 577 22.20 -14.31 2.40
CA THR A 577 21.18 -14.61 3.41
C THR A 577 19.81 -14.88 2.83
N VAL A 578 19.60 -14.45 1.57
CA VAL A 578 18.35 -14.64 0.84
C VAL A 578 18.24 -16.07 0.33
N LYS A 579 17.07 -16.67 0.49
CA LYS A 579 16.74 -17.98 -0.11
C LYS A 579 16.10 -17.76 -1.47
N MET A 580 16.58 -18.46 -2.48
CA MET A 580 16.04 -18.35 -3.83
C MET A 580 15.72 -19.73 -4.40
N ASN A 581 14.50 -19.86 -4.95
CA ASN A 581 14.01 -21.09 -5.55
C ASN A 581 13.47 -20.83 -6.95
N TYR A 582 13.55 -21.83 -7.83
CA TYR A 582 12.94 -21.75 -9.16
C TYR A 582 11.96 -22.90 -9.40
N ARG A 583 10.99 -22.64 -10.26
CA ARG A 583 10.07 -23.63 -10.83
C ARG A 583 9.93 -23.37 -12.31
N VAL A 584 9.93 -24.42 -13.10
CA VAL A 584 9.56 -24.40 -14.52
C VAL A 584 8.18 -25.01 -14.64
N MET A 585 7.25 -24.22 -15.17
CA MET A 585 5.83 -24.54 -15.19
C MET A 585 5.37 -24.90 -16.60
N GLU A 586 4.38 -25.78 -16.70
CA GLU A 586 3.76 -26.19 -17.96
C GLU A 586 2.24 -26.08 -17.87
N ALA A 587 1.62 -25.41 -18.85
CA ALA A 587 0.18 -25.41 -19.06
C ALA A 587 -0.22 -26.68 -19.83
N GLY A 588 -1.23 -27.40 -19.36
CA GLY A 588 -1.81 -28.49 -20.10
C GLY A 588 -2.47 -28.03 -21.41
N ALA A 589 -2.41 -28.83 -22.47
CA ALA A 589 -3.04 -28.50 -23.75
C ALA A 589 -4.56 -28.23 -23.63
N GLU A 590 -5.22 -28.84 -22.66
CA GLU A 590 -6.66 -28.68 -22.38
C GLU A 590 -7.00 -27.49 -21.48
N THR A 591 -6.02 -26.72 -20.99
CA THR A 591 -6.24 -25.66 -20.01
C THR A 591 -7.32 -24.66 -20.42
N MET A 592 -7.34 -24.27 -21.71
CA MET A 592 -8.35 -23.32 -22.21
C MET A 592 -9.74 -23.95 -22.44
N TYR A 593 -9.86 -25.24 -22.34
CA TYR A 593 -11.12 -25.99 -22.56
C TYR A 593 -11.68 -26.61 -21.29
N ASN A 594 -10.82 -26.78 -20.26
CA ASN A 594 -11.19 -27.30 -18.95
C ASN A 594 -10.62 -26.37 -17.86
N PRO A 595 -11.44 -25.49 -17.28
CA PRO A 595 -11.01 -24.49 -16.29
C PRO A 595 -10.44 -25.11 -15.00
N ASN A 596 -10.68 -26.40 -14.73
CA ASN A 596 -10.09 -27.11 -13.59
C ASN A 596 -8.65 -27.61 -13.81
N THR A 597 -8.12 -27.45 -15.02
CA THR A 597 -6.76 -27.86 -15.35
C THR A 597 -5.76 -26.85 -14.83
N LYS A 598 -4.92 -27.25 -13.86
CA LYS A 598 -3.86 -26.40 -13.31
C LYS A 598 -2.54 -26.66 -14.04
N ALA A 599 -1.69 -25.64 -14.10
CA ALA A 599 -0.32 -25.79 -14.53
C ALA A 599 0.44 -26.79 -13.64
N THR A 600 1.38 -27.51 -14.22
CA THR A 600 2.20 -28.51 -13.53
C THR A 600 3.67 -28.07 -13.49
N VAL A 601 4.39 -28.55 -12.48
CA VAL A 601 5.83 -28.28 -12.35
C VAL A 601 6.62 -29.29 -13.16
N VAL A 602 7.38 -28.82 -14.15
CA VAL A 602 8.27 -29.66 -15.00
C VAL A 602 9.58 -29.96 -14.27
N THR A 603 10.15 -28.96 -13.62
CA THR A 603 11.35 -29.05 -12.79
C THR A 603 11.41 -27.90 -11.81
N SER A 604 12.09 -28.10 -10.68
CA SER A 604 12.26 -27.07 -9.65
C SER A 604 13.55 -27.30 -8.88
N GLY A 605 14.03 -26.30 -8.17
CA GLY A 605 15.20 -26.41 -7.31
C GLY A 605 15.55 -25.09 -6.61
N ALA A 606 16.62 -25.13 -5.81
CA ALA A 606 17.19 -23.95 -5.19
C ALA A 606 18.27 -23.31 -6.08
N ILE A 607 18.50 -22.02 -5.87
CA ILE A 607 19.58 -21.26 -6.50
C ILE A 607 20.46 -20.74 -5.39
N ASP A 608 21.74 -21.14 -5.38
CA ASP A 608 22.73 -20.65 -4.42
C ASP A 608 23.12 -19.22 -4.75
N LEU A 609 23.02 -18.34 -3.76
CA LEU A 609 23.38 -16.95 -3.89
C LEU A 609 24.81 -16.70 -3.35
N PRO A 610 25.66 -15.99 -4.13
CA PRO A 610 27.01 -15.67 -3.71
C PRO A 610 27.01 -14.58 -2.63
N HIS A 611 28.12 -14.47 -1.92
CA HIS A 611 28.40 -13.29 -1.11
C HIS A 611 28.42 -12.06 -2.01
N ALA A 612 27.56 -11.09 -1.73
CA ALA A 612 27.52 -9.79 -2.35
C ALA A 612 27.06 -8.76 -1.31
N VAL A 613 27.86 -7.77 -1.05
CA VAL A 613 27.50 -6.65 -0.16
C VAL A 613 26.51 -5.71 -0.88
N PRO A 614 25.81 -4.85 -0.15
CA PRO A 614 24.91 -3.87 -0.75
C PRO A 614 25.53 -3.09 -1.90
N GLY A 615 24.79 -2.90 -2.98
CA GLY A 615 25.21 -2.24 -4.22
C GLY A 615 25.95 -3.15 -5.21
N GLU A 616 26.40 -4.35 -4.83
CA GLU A 616 27.13 -5.22 -5.74
C GLU A 616 26.20 -6.00 -6.69
N THR A 617 26.65 -6.14 -7.95
CA THR A 617 26.03 -7.03 -8.94
C THR A 617 26.86 -8.30 -9.08
N ARG A 618 26.22 -9.45 -8.99
CA ARG A 618 26.85 -10.77 -9.14
C ARG A 618 26.11 -11.62 -10.17
N LYS A 619 26.88 -12.51 -10.82
CA LYS A 619 26.31 -13.58 -11.66
C LYS A 619 25.84 -14.71 -10.73
N ILE A 620 24.59 -15.13 -10.90
CA ILE A 620 24.06 -16.35 -10.31
C ILE A 620 23.80 -17.36 -11.41
N THR A 621 23.73 -18.63 -11.07
CA THR A 621 23.48 -19.69 -12.07
C THR A 621 22.52 -20.71 -11.48
N MET A 622 21.41 -20.94 -12.18
CA MET A 622 20.47 -22.01 -11.87
C MET A 622 20.76 -23.23 -12.74
N PRO A 623 20.47 -24.45 -12.27
CA PRO A 623 20.57 -25.64 -13.10
C PRO A 623 19.55 -25.62 -14.24
N VAL A 624 20.02 -25.81 -15.48
CA VAL A 624 19.15 -26.00 -16.65
C VAL A 624 19.04 -27.51 -16.93
N ALA A 625 17.95 -28.10 -16.47
CA ALA A 625 17.66 -29.50 -16.70
C ALA A 625 17.38 -29.82 -18.21
N ALA A 626 17.60 -31.04 -18.67
CA ALA A 626 17.34 -31.43 -20.07
C ALA A 626 15.87 -31.24 -20.51
N ASN A 627 14.94 -31.17 -19.57
CA ASN A 627 13.51 -30.93 -19.81
C ASN A 627 13.09 -29.48 -19.57
N PHE A 628 14.03 -28.53 -19.34
CA PHE A 628 13.74 -27.13 -19.04
C PHE A 628 12.80 -26.48 -20.07
N PHE A 629 13.13 -26.57 -21.34
CA PHE A 629 12.33 -26.05 -22.46
C PHE A 629 11.10 -26.92 -22.84
N LYS A 630 10.75 -27.95 -22.05
CA LYS A 630 9.40 -28.53 -22.09
C LYS A 630 8.37 -27.72 -21.31
N GLY A 631 8.83 -26.88 -20.38
CA GLY A 631 7.98 -25.94 -19.68
C GLY A 631 7.62 -24.72 -20.53
N ASP A 632 6.66 -24.00 -20.08
CA ASP A 632 6.08 -22.84 -20.74
C ASP A 632 6.59 -21.51 -20.16
N TRP A 633 6.82 -21.46 -18.84
CA TRP A 633 7.43 -20.31 -18.17
C TRP A 633 8.30 -20.75 -16.98
N LEU A 634 9.25 -19.90 -16.66
CA LEU A 634 10.11 -19.98 -15.48
C LEU A 634 9.58 -19.03 -14.41
N GLU A 635 9.56 -19.47 -13.15
CA GLU A 635 9.33 -18.68 -11.95
C GLU A 635 10.57 -18.72 -11.09
N ILE A 636 11.00 -17.59 -10.54
CA ILE A 636 12.06 -17.49 -9.53
C ILE A 636 11.51 -16.68 -8.35
N THR A 637 11.41 -17.34 -7.19
CA THR A 637 10.94 -16.73 -5.94
C THR A 637 12.11 -16.49 -4.99
N ALA A 638 12.24 -15.26 -4.49
CA ALA A 638 13.18 -14.91 -3.42
C ALA A 638 12.46 -14.68 -2.10
N THR A 639 13.07 -15.14 -1.00
CA THR A 639 12.58 -15.01 0.37
C THR A 639 13.71 -14.48 1.25
N ASP A 640 13.44 -13.49 2.08
CA ASP A 640 14.42 -12.89 2.98
C ASP A 640 14.79 -13.79 4.17
N GLN A 641 15.73 -13.33 4.99
CA GLN A 641 16.19 -14.05 6.17
C GLN A 641 15.12 -14.24 7.26
N HIS A 642 14.05 -13.44 7.25
CA HIS A 642 12.90 -13.49 8.16
C HIS A 642 11.76 -14.37 7.64
N GLY A 643 11.89 -14.93 6.42
CA GLY A 643 10.89 -15.79 5.80
C GLY A 643 9.82 -15.04 4.99
N ARG A 644 9.99 -13.73 4.76
CA ARG A 644 9.11 -12.90 3.95
C ARG A 644 9.46 -13.06 2.47
N GLU A 645 8.47 -13.29 1.63
CA GLU A 645 8.65 -13.30 0.19
C GLU A 645 8.99 -11.90 -0.32
N ILE A 646 10.14 -11.78 -0.96
CA ILE A 646 10.58 -10.55 -1.63
C ILE A 646 9.77 -10.33 -2.88
N TYR A 647 9.83 -11.26 -3.82
CA TYR A 647 9.04 -11.26 -5.06
C TYR A 647 9.19 -12.58 -5.82
N THR A 648 8.27 -12.86 -6.76
CA THR A 648 8.37 -13.95 -7.75
C THR A 648 8.46 -13.34 -9.16
N TRP A 649 9.62 -13.47 -9.79
CA TRP A 649 9.82 -13.06 -11.19
C TRP A 649 9.51 -14.19 -12.14
N THR A 650 8.95 -13.84 -13.30
CA THR A 650 8.54 -14.83 -14.30
C THR A 650 9.04 -14.50 -15.70
N TRP A 651 9.37 -15.53 -16.48
CA TRP A 651 9.81 -15.41 -17.88
C TRP A 651 9.12 -16.48 -18.74
N ALA A 652 8.52 -16.06 -19.86
CA ALA A 652 8.07 -17.00 -20.86
C ALA A 652 9.27 -17.71 -21.51
N LEU A 653 9.14 -19.01 -21.75
CA LEU A 653 10.17 -19.83 -22.39
C LEU A 653 9.98 -19.96 -23.91
N HIS A 654 8.79 -19.64 -24.40
CA HIS A 654 8.40 -19.76 -25.81
C HIS A 654 7.69 -18.50 -26.28
N LYS A 655 7.54 -18.37 -27.60
CA LYS A 655 6.77 -17.31 -28.24
C LYS A 655 5.28 -17.65 -28.33
N ALA A 656 4.46 -16.66 -28.66
CA ALA A 656 3.01 -16.82 -28.74
C ALA A 656 2.55 -17.91 -29.75
N ASP A 657 3.23 -18.05 -30.90
CA ASP A 657 2.92 -19.05 -31.91
C ASP A 657 3.05 -20.48 -31.36
N TYR A 658 4.05 -20.77 -30.55
CA TYR A 658 4.18 -22.07 -29.86
C TYR A 658 2.97 -22.36 -28.97
N PHE A 659 2.47 -21.37 -28.22
CA PHE A 659 1.33 -21.57 -27.35
C PHE A 659 0.03 -21.75 -28.13
N ALA A 660 -0.14 -21.04 -29.24
CA ALA A 660 -1.28 -21.24 -30.12
C ALA A 660 -1.28 -22.67 -30.67
N ASP A 661 -0.15 -23.16 -31.19
CA ASP A 661 -0.02 -24.54 -31.70
C ASP A 661 -0.27 -25.60 -30.61
N LYS A 662 0.18 -25.35 -29.38
CA LYS A 662 0.04 -26.28 -28.25
C LYS A 662 -1.39 -26.35 -27.72
N LEU A 663 -2.06 -25.20 -27.60
CA LEU A 663 -3.31 -25.04 -26.83
C LEU A 663 -4.57 -25.16 -27.69
N ILE A 664 -4.46 -24.94 -29.01
CA ILE A 664 -5.62 -25.02 -29.92
C ILE A 664 -5.96 -26.45 -30.26
N TYR A 665 -7.12 -26.92 -29.83
CA TYR A 665 -7.59 -28.25 -30.19
C TYR A 665 -8.01 -28.32 -31.65
N GLN A 666 -7.48 -29.30 -32.36
CA GLN A 666 -7.72 -29.58 -33.78
C GLN A 666 -8.49 -30.87 -34.00
N GLU A 667 -9.58 -30.80 -34.78
CA GLU A 667 -10.35 -31.97 -35.16
C GLU A 667 -10.14 -32.34 -36.64
N ALA A 668 -10.00 -33.62 -36.92
CA ALA A 668 -9.94 -34.11 -38.29
C ALA A 668 -11.35 -34.13 -38.91
N VAL A 669 -11.60 -33.25 -39.88
CA VAL A 669 -12.89 -33.14 -40.56
C VAL A 669 -12.74 -33.48 -42.04
N LYS A 670 -13.74 -34.23 -42.60
CA LYS A 670 -13.73 -34.63 -43.99
C LYS A 670 -14.22 -33.56 -44.95
N LYS A 671 -15.24 -32.80 -44.59
CA LYS A 671 -15.86 -31.77 -45.44
C LYS A 671 -15.02 -30.48 -45.37
N SER A 672 -14.96 -29.78 -46.50
CA SER A 672 -14.30 -28.49 -46.60
C SER A 672 -15.19 -27.40 -46.09
N ALA A 673 -14.60 -26.35 -45.49
CA ALA A 673 -15.25 -25.09 -45.25
C ALA A 673 -15.57 -24.40 -46.60
N LYS A 674 -16.57 -23.53 -46.62
CA LYS A 674 -17.00 -22.82 -47.82
C LYS A 674 -17.07 -21.33 -47.58
N ALA A 675 -16.70 -20.55 -48.60
CA ALA A 675 -16.91 -19.11 -48.66
C ALA A 675 -17.93 -18.77 -49.74
N THR A 676 -18.88 -17.92 -49.44
CA THR A 676 -19.84 -17.37 -50.38
C THR A 676 -20.01 -15.88 -50.19
N GLN A 677 -20.32 -15.14 -51.27
CA GLN A 677 -20.56 -13.72 -51.17
C GLN A 677 -21.92 -13.41 -51.83
N ASP A 678 -22.74 -12.61 -51.19
CA ASP A 678 -23.99 -12.10 -51.68
C ASP A 678 -24.08 -10.59 -51.40
N GLU A 679 -24.24 -9.75 -52.41
CA GLU A 679 -24.24 -8.28 -52.39
C GLU A 679 -23.30 -7.65 -51.34
N ASN A 680 -23.76 -7.49 -50.07
CA ASN A 680 -23.07 -6.82 -48.96
C ASN A 680 -22.57 -7.82 -47.88
N LEU A 681 -22.64 -9.12 -48.14
CA LEU A 681 -22.40 -10.14 -47.14
C LEU A 681 -21.43 -11.22 -47.62
N VAL A 682 -20.37 -11.48 -46.89
CA VAL A 682 -19.56 -12.69 -47.03
C VAL A 682 -19.97 -13.68 -45.95
N THR A 683 -20.15 -14.93 -46.30
CA THR A 683 -20.41 -16.04 -45.36
C THR A 683 -19.27 -17.05 -45.44
N LEU A 684 -18.52 -17.22 -44.38
CA LEU A 684 -17.58 -18.34 -44.18
C LEU A 684 -18.27 -19.41 -43.35
N LYS A 685 -18.32 -20.65 -43.82
CA LYS A 685 -19.10 -21.70 -43.16
C LYS A 685 -18.34 -23.05 -43.14
N SER A 686 -18.27 -23.62 -41.96
CA SER A 686 -17.92 -25.03 -41.71
C SER A 686 -19.15 -25.83 -41.32
N GLU A 687 -18.96 -27.08 -40.87
CA GLU A 687 -20.08 -27.87 -40.30
C GLU A 687 -20.53 -27.31 -38.93
N LYS A 688 -19.61 -26.75 -38.15
CA LYS A 688 -19.84 -26.31 -36.78
C LYS A 688 -20.09 -24.81 -36.63
N VAL A 689 -19.40 -24.00 -37.44
CA VAL A 689 -19.38 -22.52 -37.26
C VAL A 689 -19.73 -21.84 -38.59
N THR A 690 -20.51 -20.76 -38.48
CA THR A 690 -20.78 -19.82 -39.58
C THR A 690 -20.38 -18.44 -39.12
N LEU A 691 -19.53 -17.77 -39.88
CA LEU A 691 -19.10 -16.39 -39.68
C LEU A 691 -19.59 -15.55 -40.85
N LYS A 692 -20.27 -14.42 -40.55
CA LYS A 692 -20.72 -13.48 -41.58
C LYS A 692 -20.03 -12.14 -41.44
N LEU A 693 -19.52 -11.60 -42.56
CA LEU A 693 -18.80 -10.36 -42.63
C LEU A 693 -19.53 -9.36 -43.56
N ASN A 694 -19.59 -8.10 -43.16
CA ASN A 694 -20.10 -7.04 -44.00
C ASN A 694 -19.02 -6.61 -45.02
N THR A 695 -19.34 -6.60 -46.33
CA THR A 695 -18.37 -6.26 -47.37
C THR A 695 -17.99 -4.78 -47.42
N LYS A 696 -18.80 -3.89 -46.79
CA LYS A 696 -18.52 -2.44 -46.80
C LYS A 696 -17.65 -2.02 -45.60
N THR A 697 -17.76 -2.72 -44.47
CA THR A 697 -17.01 -2.37 -43.27
C THR A 697 -15.90 -3.37 -42.95
N GLY A 698 -16.03 -4.60 -43.44
CA GLY A 698 -15.15 -5.71 -43.10
C GLY A 698 -15.45 -6.32 -41.73
N TYR A 699 -16.51 -5.87 -41.04
CA TYR A 699 -16.83 -6.28 -39.67
C TYR A 699 -17.66 -7.54 -39.62
N ILE A 700 -17.45 -8.30 -38.56
CA ILE A 700 -18.32 -9.42 -38.19
C ILE A 700 -19.72 -8.85 -37.88
N ILE A 701 -20.75 -9.44 -38.44
CA ILE A 701 -22.14 -9.13 -38.15
C ILE A 701 -22.88 -10.29 -37.49
N GLU A 702 -22.35 -11.51 -37.62
CA GLU A 702 -22.99 -12.68 -37.04
C GLU A 702 -21.97 -13.80 -36.88
N VAL A 703 -22.00 -14.44 -35.73
CA VAL A 703 -21.27 -15.67 -35.43
C VAL A 703 -22.27 -16.72 -34.95
N ASN A 704 -22.44 -17.79 -35.70
CA ASN A 704 -23.27 -18.91 -35.27
C ASN A 704 -22.41 -20.13 -35.05
N SER A 705 -22.52 -20.74 -33.88
CA SER A 705 -21.93 -22.03 -33.55
C SER A 705 -23.03 -23.04 -33.28
N GLN A 706 -23.18 -24.01 -34.17
CA GLN A 706 -24.24 -25.02 -34.15
C GLN A 706 -25.64 -24.36 -34.16
N LYS A 707 -26.33 -24.21 -33.03
CA LYS A 707 -27.67 -23.60 -32.93
C LYS A 707 -27.65 -22.28 -32.13
N ARG A 708 -26.43 -21.78 -31.79
CA ARG A 708 -26.28 -20.62 -30.93
C ARG A 708 -25.75 -19.46 -31.74
N ASN A 709 -26.27 -18.26 -31.47
CA ASN A 709 -25.75 -17.00 -31.99
C ASN A 709 -24.86 -16.39 -30.91
N ILE A 710 -23.56 -16.30 -31.16
CA ILE A 710 -22.61 -15.70 -30.27
C ILE A 710 -22.53 -14.21 -30.58
N PRO A 711 -22.79 -13.31 -29.61
CA PRO A 711 -22.92 -11.87 -29.86
C PRO A 711 -21.56 -11.16 -29.96
N PHE A 712 -20.57 -11.78 -30.59
CA PHE A 712 -19.26 -11.23 -30.88
C PHE A 712 -19.30 -10.59 -32.28
N VAL A 713 -19.48 -9.28 -32.32
CA VAL A 713 -19.85 -8.56 -33.55
C VAL A 713 -19.16 -7.20 -33.65
N ASN A 714 -19.47 -6.48 -34.72
CA ASN A 714 -19.02 -5.09 -34.96
C ASN A 714 -17.53 -4.87 -34.86
N GLY A 715 -16.73 -5.86 -35.22
CA GLY A 715 -15.28 -5.77 -35.28
C GLY A 715 -14.73 -6.64 -36.43
N PRO A 716 -13.41 -6.52 -36.68
CA PRO A 716 -12.40 -5.70 -35.97
C PRO A 716 -12.51 -4.20 -36.35
N LYS A 717 -12.93 -3.37 -35.40
CA LYS A 717 -12.86 -1.90 -35.57
C LYS A 717 -11.44 -1.43 -35.29
N PRO A 718 -10.81 -0.61 -36.14
CA PRO A 718 -9.46 -0.11 -35.89
C PRO A 718 -9.44 0.87 -34.70
N ILE A 719 -8.40 0.77 -33.87
CA ILE A 719 -8.07 1.69 -32.78
C ILE A 719 -6.78 2.41 -33.14
N GLY A 720 -6.75 3.74 -33.01
CA GLY A 720 -5.56 4.56 -33.32
C GLY A 720 -5.28 4.76 -34.81
N MET A 721 -6.15 4.25 -35.70
CA MET A 721 -6.02 4.37 -37.15
C MET A 721 -7.40 4.39 -37.81
N LYS A 722 -7.44 4.80 -39.09
CA LYS A 722 -8.63 4.71 -39.92
C LYS A 722 -8.40 3.67 -41.01
N ALA A 723 -9.43 2.93 -41.39
CA ALA A 723 -9.40 1.98 -42.49
C ALA A 723 -10.75 1.91 -43.19
N GLU A 724 -10.74 1.92 -44.52
CA GLU A 724 -11.92 1.80 -45.34
C GLU A 724 -11.75 0.63 -46.32
N VAL A 725 -12.75 -0.24 -46.42
CA VAL A 725 -12.68 -1.40 -47.31
C VAL A 725 -12.51 -0.99 -48.76
N GLU A 726 -11.49 -1.47 -49.43
CA GLU A 726 -11.24 -1.30 -50.85
C GLU A 726 -11.73 -2.51 -51.66
N LYS A 727 -11.40 -3.72 -51.20
CA LYS A 727 -11.66 -4.93 -51.97
C LYS A 727 -11.89 -6.13 -51.07
N VAL A 728 -12.79 -7.00 -51.45
CA VAL A 728 -13.03 -8.31 -50.83
C VAL A 728 -12.69 -9.39 -51.84
N THR A 729 -11.92 -10.41 -51.43
CA THR A 729 -11.49 -11.51 -52.28
C THR A 729 -11.74 -12.85 -51.56
N LEU A 730 -12.45 -13.75 -52.18
CA LEU A 730 -12.68 -15.08 -51.67
C LEU A 730 -11.81 -16.09 -52.39
N THR A 731 -11.19 -17.01 -51.63
CA THR A 731 -10.37 -18.08 -52.17
C THR A 731 -10.60 -19.38 -51.38
N GLN A 732 -10.23 -20.49 -51.98
CA GLN A 732 -10.21 -21.80 -51.34
C GLN A 732 -8.74 -22.26 -51.22
N ASP A 733 -8.29 -22.47 -50.00
CA ASP A 733 -6.96 -23.01 -49.73
C ASP A 733 -7.09 -24.42 -49.15
N GLY A 734 -6.88 -25.43 -49.99
CA GLY A 734 -7.13 -26.80 -49.64
C GLY A 734 -8.58 -27.01 -49.17
N LYS A 735 -8.78 -27.32 -47.88
CA LYS A 735 -10.11 -27.47 -47.29
C LYS A 735 -10.61 -26.21 -46.60
N ASN A 736 -9.77 -25.16 -46.51
CA ASN A 736 -10.06 -23.95 -45.79
C ASN A 736 -10.76 -22.93 -46.68
N ALA A 737 -11.72 -22.20 -46.17
CA ALA A 737 -12.36 -21.08 -46.83
C ALA A 737 -11.72 -19.77 -46.42
N VAL A 738 -11.24 -18.96 -47.34
CA VAL A 738 -10.49 -17.74 -47.07
C VAL A 738 -11.21 -16.52 -47.61
N CYS A 739 -11.33 -15.50 -46.79
CA CYS A 739 -11.78 -14.17 -47.15
C CYS A 739 -10.68 -13.15 -46.82
N ARG A 740 -10.11 -12.54 -47.88
CA ARG A 740 -9.20 -11.43 -47.73
C ARG A 740 -9.92 -10.13 -48.02
N ILE A 741 -9.76 -9.16 -47.12
CA ILE A 741 -10.30 -7.82 -47.19
C ILE A 741 -9.12 -6.84 -47.22
N ASP A 742 -8.94 -6.16 -48.34
CA ASP A 742 -7.94 -5.10 -48.53
C ASP A 742 -8.56 -3.76 -48.13
N TYR A 743 -7.78 -2.88 -47.51
CA TYR A 743 -8.23 -1.60 -46.99
C TYR A 743 -7.36 -0.45 -47.52
N ASN A 744 -7.96 0.74 -47.59
CA ASN A 744 -7.28 2.01 -47.65
C ASN A 744 -7.14 2.59 -46.25
N GLY A 745 -5.93 3.01 -45.86
CA GLY A 745 -5.68 3.63 -44.56
C GLY A 745 -4.63 2.90 -43.71
N GLY A 746 -4.82 2.82 -42.38
CA GLY A 746 -3.84 2.23 -41.47
C GLY A 746 -3.82 0.71 -41.49
N ILE A 747 -4.88 0.05 -41.87
CA ILE A 747 -4.88 -1.40 -42.13
C ILE A 747 -4.61 -1.64 -43.60
N ASP A 748 -3.66 -2.52 -43.93
CA ASP A 748 -3.41 -2.94 -45.31
C ASP A 748 -4.41 -4.02 -45.71
N HIS A 749 -4.54 -5.06 -44.91
CA HIS A 749 -5.55 -6.09 -45.14
C HIS A 749 -5.82 -6.92 -43.90
N ILE A 750 -6.99 -7.57 -43.89
CA ILE A 750 -7.34 -8.61 -42.93
C ILE A 750 -7.73 -9.84 -43.68
N THR A 751 -7.10 -10.96 -43.33
CA THR A 751 -7.41 -12.29 -43.92
C THR A 751 -8.12 -13.14 -42.86
N TRP A 752 -9.32 -13.58 -43.18
CA TRP A 752 -10.11 -14.53 -42.40
C TRP A 752 -10.03 -15.91 -43.01
N THR A 753 -9.65 -16.90 -42.24
CA THR A 753 -9.60 -18.30 -42.69
C THR A 753 -10.51 -19.13 -41.80
N MET A 754 -11.53 -19.73 -42.39
CA MET A 754 -12.40 -20.72 -41.75
C MET A 754 -11.84 -22.11 -42.03
N TYR A 755 -11.49 -22.83 -40.97
CA TYR A 755 -11.04 -24.22 -41.04
C TYR A 755 -12.23 -25.17 -41.05
N PRO A 756 -12.05 -26.42 -41.61
CA PRO A 756 -13.12 -27.39 -41.69
C PRO A 756 -13.77 -27.74 -40.36
N ASP A 757 -12.99 -27.72 -39.29
CA ASP A 757 -13.43 -28.08 -37.93
C ASP A 757 -14.14 -26.91 -37.22
N GLY A 758 -14.19 -25.71 -37.83
CA GLY A 758 -14.90 -24.53 -37.33
C GLY A 758 -14.01 -23.54 -36.60
N ARG A 759 -12.71 -23.76 -36.48
CA ARG A 759 -11.77 -22.74 -36.01
C ARG A 759 -11.67 -21.62 -37.03
N VAL A 760 -11.50 -20.39 -36.53
CA VAL A 760 -11.36 -19.18 -37.35
C VAL A 760 -10.01 -18.55 -37.07
N HIS A 761 -9.19 -18.36 -38.07
CA HIS A 761 -7.95 -17.59 -37.99
C HIS A 761 -8.13 -16.22 -38.61
N MET A 762 -7.65 -15.22 -37.97
CA MET A 762 -7.59 -13.82 -38.41
C MET A 762 -6.14 -13.37 -38.46
N GLU A 763 -5.70 -12.89 -39.61
CA GLU A 763 -4.43 -12.22 -39.80
C GLU A 763 -4.68 -10.77 -40.27
N MET A 764 -4.23 -9.80 -39.51
CA MET A 764 -4.25 -8.38 -39.86
C MET A 764 -2.82 -7.93 -40.13
N ILE A 765 -2.62 -7.25 -41.26
CA ILE A 765 -1.39 -6.49 -41.54
C ILE A 765 -1.76 -5.02 -41.56
N ALA A 766 -1.04 -4.25 -40.73
CA ALA A 766 -1.25 -2.81 -40.59
C ALA A 766 0.04 -2.04 -40.86
N LEU A 767 -0.10 -0.80 -41.35
CA LEU A 767 0.98 0.17 -41.52
C LEU A 767 2.10 -0.26 -42.49
N LYS A 768 1.87 -1.26 -43.31
CA LYS A 768 2.87 -1.75 -44.30
C LYS A 768 3.30 -0.69 -45.31
N ASN A 769 2.40 0.18 -45.70
CA ASN A 769 2.63 1.21 -46.74
C ASN A 769 2.63 2.64 -46.14
N ALA A 770 2.61 2.81 -44.85
CA ALA A 770 2.47 4.09 -44.17
C ALA A 770 3.55 5.13 -44.54
N GLY A 771 4.69 4.71 -45.07
CA GLY A 771 5.78 5.59 -45.44
C GLY A 771 5.94 5.94 -46.90
N ARG A 772 5.21 5.35 -47.81
CA ARG A 772 5.37 5.64 -49.25
C ARG A 772 4.93 7.03 -49.66
N ASN A 773 4.12 7.69 -48.83
CA ASN A 773 3.58 9.02 -49.14
C ASN A 773 4.24 10.18 -48.37
N SER A 774 5.22 9.96 -47.49
CA SER A 774 5.78 10.99 -46.62
C SER A 774 7.07 11.66 -47.12
N GLY A 775 7.66 11.20 -48.22
CA GLY A 775 8.85 11.86 -48.84
C GLY A 775 10.13 11.72 -48.02
N PHE A 776 10.18 10.97 -46.95
CA PHE A 776 11.37 10.65 -46.17
C PHE A 776 11.86 9.22 -46.44
N ASP A 777 13.19 9.03 -46.39
CA ASP A 777 13.82 7.70 -46.43
C ASP A 777 13.53 6.95 -45.10
N GLY A 778 12.33 6.47 -44.95
CA GLY A 778 11.85 5.76 -43.78
C GLY A 778 10.37 6.05 -43.56
N ALA A 779 9.62 5.02 -43.41
CA ALA A 779 8.19 5.10 -43.12
C ALA A 779 7.97 5.57 -41.70
N PHE A 780 7.54 6.82 -41.55
CA PHE A 780 7.02 7.29 -40.27
C PHE A 780 5.50 7.33 -40.35
N TYR A 781 4.87 6.72 -39.38
CA TYR A 781 3.55 7.13 -38.98
C TYR A 781 3.75 8.38 -38.11
N GLU A 782 3.44 9.58 -38.65
CA GLU A 782 3.56 10.83 -37.89
C GLU A 782 2.44 10.89 -36.86
N GLY A 783 2.79 10.89 -35.62
CA GLY A 783 1.91 11.11 -34.48
C GLY A 783 2.24 10.21 -33.30
N ASP A 784 1.97 10.74 -32.12
CA ASP A 784 2.05 9.99 -30.89
C ASP A 784 0.91 9.00 -30.83
N ILE A 785 1.24 7.70 -30.85
CA ILE A 785 0.23 6.63 -30.75
C ILE A 785 0.03 6.28 -29.30
N ASP A 786 -1.08 6.73 -28.76
CA ASP A 786 -1.50 6.40 -27.39
C ASP A 786 -2.18 5.02 -27.28
N LYS A 787 -2.95 4.65 -28.32
CA LYS A 787 -3.68 3.37 -28.39
C LYS A 787 -3.62 2.83 -29.81
N PHE A 788 -3.27 1.55 -29.96
CA PHE A 788 -3.18 0.92 -31.28
C PHE A 788 -3.63 -0.53 -31.23
N GLY A 789 -4.60 -0.92 -32.06
CA GLY A 789 -5.12 -2.27 -32.14
C GLY A 789 -6.48 -2.37 -32.84
N ILE A 790 -7.25 -3.36 -32.42
CA ILE A 790 -8.61 -3.62 -32.90
C ILE A 790 -9.56 -3.93 -31.76
N THR A 791 -10.84 -3.67 -31.97
CA THR A 791 -11.88 -3.94 -30.95
C THR A 791 -13.14 -4.57 -31.57
N PHE A 792 -13.88 -5.26 -30.72
CA PHE A 792 -15.15 -5.93 -31.01
C PHE A 792 -16.19 -5.51 -29.96
N ASP A 793 -17.47 -5.57 -30.35
CA ASP A 793 -18.58 -5.43 -29.43
C ASP A 793 -18.99 -6.82 -28.91
N PHE A 794 -19.22 -6.88 -27.61
CA PHE A 794 -19.73 -8.05 -26.90
C PHE A 794 -20.56 -7.57 -25.69
N PRO A 795 -21.79 -8.09 -25.45
CA PRO A 795 -22.58 -7.67 -24.32
C PRO A 795 -21.91 -8.09 -23.02
N GLU A 796 -21.91 -7.21 -22.05
CA GLU A 796 -21.35 -7.48 -20.72
C GLU A 796 -22.30 -8.34 -19.87
N GLU A 797 -23.61 -8.23 -20.13
CA GLU A 797 -24.63 -9.02 -19.46
C GLU A 797 -24.42 -10.52 -19.69
N GLY A 798 -24.38 -11.29 -18.62
CA GLY A 798 -24.14 -12.75 -18.66
C GLY A 798 -22.69 -13.16 -18.76
N VAL A 799 -21.73 -12.23 -18.67
CA VAL A 799 -20.32 -12.57 -18.51
C VAL A 799 -20.09 -13.04 -17.07
N GLU A 800 -19.52 -14.23 -16.94
CA GLU A 800 -19.25 -14.90 -15.66
C GLU A 800 -17.78 -14.78 -15.26
N GLY A 801 -16.86 -14.71 -16.21
CA GLY A 801 -15.43 -14.64 -15.96
C GLY A 801 -14.57 -14.92 -17.19
N ILE A 802 -13.28 -15.13 -16.94
CA ILE A 802 -12.29 -15.53 -17.96
C ILE A 802 -11.22 -16.42 -17.35
N THR A 803 -10.85 -17.50 -18.08
CA THR A 803 -9.56 -18.15 -17.90
C THR A 803 -8.56 -17.45 -18.81
N LEU A 804 -7.56 -16.79 -18.24
CA LEU A 804 -6.55 -16.00 -18.94
C LEU A 804 -5.18 -16.68 -18.85
N PHE A 805 -4.51 -16.90 -19.98
CA PHE A 805 -3.09 -17.22 -20.02
C PHE A 805 -2.31 -16.03 -20.57
N GLY A 806 -1.43 -15.48 -19.75
CA GLY A 806 -0.68 -14.28 -20.01
C GLY A 806 -0.09 -13.73 -18.73
N ARG A 807 0.22 -12.44 -18.67
CA ARG A 807 0.67 -11.80 -17.44
C ARG A 807 -0.52 -11.16 -16.71
N GLY A 808 -0.69 -11.54 -15.45
CA GLY A 808 -1.77 -11.11 -14.58
C GLY A 808 -1.42 -11.36 -13.10
N PRO A 809 -2.43 -11.50 -12.21
CA PRO A 809 -3.88 -11.40 -12.45
C PRO A 809 -4.41 -9.96 -12.55
N TYR A 810 -3.58 -8.97 -12.21
CA TYR A 810 -3.97 -7.55 -12.15
C TYR A 810 -3.95 -6.93 -13.55
N HIS A 811 -4.81 -5.96 -13.78
CA HIS A 811 -4.76 -5.19 -15.01
C HIS A 811 -3.53 -4.25 -15.02
N THR A 812 -3.20 -3.71 -16.16
CA THR A 812 -1.95 -3.00 -16.40
C THR A 812 -2.17 -1.74 -17.24
N TRP A 813 -1.15 -0.86 -17.24
CA TRP A 813 -1.07 0.34 -18.06
C TRP A 813 0.29 0.39 -18.74
N ARG A 814 0.46 1.20 -19.79
CA ARG A 814 1.76 1.33 -20.47
C ARG A 814 2.91 1.62 -19.48
N ASN A 815 2.65 2.48 -18.51
CA ASN A 815 3.61 2.89 -17.48
C ASN A 815 3.50 2.09 -16.17
N ARG A 816 2.78 0.96 -16.19
CA ARG A 816 2.68 0.03 -15.08
C ARG A 816 2.64 -1.40 -15.62
N LEU A 817 3.82 -1.94 -15.93
CA LEU A 817 4.03 -3.31 -16.43
C LEU A 817 4.73 -4.21 -15.41
N GLN A 818 4.99 -3.71 -14.21
CA GLN A 818 5.53 -4.44 -13.05
C GLN A 818 4.38 -4.95 -12.18
N GLY A 819 4.68 -5.93 -11.31
CA GLY A 819 3.71 -6.53 -10.39
C GLY A 819 2.76 -7.52 -11.03
N ILE A 820 3.07 -8.01 -12.23
CA ILE A 820 2.29 -9.00 -12.97
C ILE A 820 3.19 -10.16 -13.41
N GLU A 821 2.66 -11.37 -13.35
CA GLU A 821 3.41 -12.61 -13.56
C GLU A 821 2.82 -13.45 -14.71
N TYR A 822 3.64 -14.22 -15.42
CA TYR A 822 3.13 -15.24 -16.34
C TYR A 822 2.41 -16.32 -15.56
N GLY A 823 1.23 -16.69 -16.03
CA GLY A 823 0.43 -17.73 -15.40
C GLY A 823 -0.90 -17.96 -16.09
N ILE A 824 -1.66 -18.91 -15.53
CA ILE A 824 -3.05 -19.17 -15.87
C ILE A 824 -3.90 -18.61 -14.74
N TRP A 825 -4.74 -17.63 -15.07
CA TRP A 825 -5.52 -16.85 -14.13
C TRP A 825 -7.01 -17.11 -14.34
N GLU A 826 -7.67 -17.65 -13.34
CA GLU A 826 -9.13 -17.72 -13.29
C GLU A 826 -9.62 -16.42 -12.67
N LYS A 827 -10.42 -15.66 -13.42
CA LYS A 827 -10.98 -14.39 -12.97
C LYS A 827 -12.49 -14.44 -13.07
N GLU A 828 -13.15 -14.30 -11.94
CA GLU A 828 -14.60 -14.09 -11.88
C GLU A 828 -14.93 -12.67 -12.34
N TYR A 829 -16.09 -12.52 -13.00
CA TYR A 829 -16.57 -11.20 -13.38
C TYR A 829 -16.91 -10.38 -12.14
N ASN A 830 -16.46 -9.14 -12.11
CA ASN A 830 -16.88 -8.15 -11.14
C ASN A 830 -16.93 -6.76 -11.80
N THR A 831 -17.71 -5.86 -11.21
CA THR A 831 -17.85 -4.47 -11.66
C THR A 831 -17.03 -3.51 -10.81
N THR A 832 -16.27 -4.04 -9.87
CA THR A 832 -15.47 -3.25 -8.94
C THR A 832 -14.46 -2.41 -9.69
N ILE A 833 -14.42 -1.14 -9.32
CA ILE A 833 -13.40 -0.19 -9.75
C ILE A 833 -12.88 0.47 -8.50
N THR A 834 -11.58 0.42 -8.32
CA THR A 834 -10.90 1.10 -7.24
C THR A 834 -11.17 2.59 -7.29
N GLY A 835 -11.47 3.17 -6.15
CA GLY A 835 -11.70 4.59 -6.00
C GLY A 835 -13.12 5.06 -6.28
N GLU A 836 -14.04 4.19 -6.70
CA GLU A 836 -15.42 4.60 -6.99
C GLU A 836 -16.44 4.10 -5.98
N SER A 837 -16.40 2.83 -5.66
CA SER A 837 -17.33 2.18 -4.75
C SER A 837 -16.62 1.11 -3.96
N PHE A 838 -16.95 1.02 -2.69
CA PHE A 838 -16.49 -0.05 -1.81
C PHE A 838 -17.60 -1.10 -1.60
N GLU A 839 -18.72 -0.96 -2.29
CA GLU A 839 -19.72 -2.00 -2.37
C GLU A 839 -19.16 -3.16 -3.19
N ASN A 840 -18.99 -4.31 -2.59
CA ASN A 840 -18.47 -5.51 -3.25
C ASN A 840 -17.04 -5.35 -3.81
N MET A 841 -16.13 -4.78 -3.05
CA MET A 841 -14.70 -4.72 -3.46
C MET A 841 -14.12 -6.12 -3.64
N ILE A 842 -13.93 -6.51 -4.89
CA ILE A 842 -13.33 -7.80 -5.28
C ILE A 842 -12.07 -7.52 -6.09
N TYR A 843 -10.93 -7.92 -5.54
CA TYR A 843 -9.66 -7.86 -6.24
C TYR A 843 -9.21 -9.27 -6.65
N PRO A 844 -8.55 -9.38 -7.80
CA PRO A 844 -8.27 -8.34 -8.80
C PRO A 844 -9.49 -8.02 -9.67
N GLU A 845 -9.61 -6.74 -10.08
CA GLU A 845 -10.68 -6.27 -10.96
C GLU A 845 -10.71 -7.03 -12.29
N PHE A 846 -11.92 -7.19 -12.84
CA PHE A 846 -12.13 -7.89 -14.10
C PHE A 846 -11.93 -6.99 -15.33
N LYS A 847 -12.39 -5.75 -15.26
CA LYS A 847 -12.36 -4.79 -16.37
C LYS A 847 -11.00 -4.10 -16.48
N GLY A 848 -10.41 -4.03 -17.67
CA GLY A 848 -9.12 -3.34 -17.89
C GLY A 848 -8.23 -4.02 -18.92
N PHE A 849 -6.94 -3.69 -18.90
CA PHE A 849 -5.91 -4.19 -19.82
C PHE A 849 -5.06 -5.28 -19.16
N TYR A 850 -4.75 -6.35 -19.92
CA TYR A 850 -3.90 -7.46 -19.49
C TYR A 850 -2.73 -7.61 -20.46
N ALA A 851 -1.52 -7.73 -19.93
CA ALA A 851 -0.31 -7.77 -20.74
C ALA A 851 0.05 -9.17 -21.23
N ASN A 852 0.78 -9.24 -22.36
CA ASN A 852 1.33 -10.48 -22.93
C ASN A 852 0.26 -11.58 -23.06
N PHE A 853 -0.89 -11.21 -23.64
CA PHE A 853 -2.00 -12.13 -23.88
C PHE A 853 -1.59 -13.27 -24.81
N LEU A 854 -1.71 -14.49 -24.36
CA LEU A 854 -1.42 -15.72 -25.11
C LEU A 854 -2.70 -16.47 -25.44
N ALA A 855 -3.60 -16.65 -24.47
CA ALA A 855 -4.90 -17.29 -24.68
C ALA A 855 -5.92 -16.82 -23.64
N GLY A 856 -7.20 -16.87 -24.01
CA GLY A 856 -8.32 -16.58 -23.12
C GLY A 856 -9.54 -17.42 -23.46
N ASN A 857 -10.24 -17.88 -22.41
CA ASN A 857 -11.55 -18.49 -22.51
C ASN A 857 -12.55 -17.59 -21.77
N LEU A 858 -13.31 -16.77 -22.51
CA LEU A 858 -14.36 -15.93 -21.94
C LEU A 858 -15.55 -16.80 -21.58
N GLN A 859 -15.97 -16.73 -20.34
CA GLN A 859 -17.08 -17.48 -19.75
C GLN A 859 -18.32 -16.59 -19.74
N ALA A 860 -19.31 -16.92 -20.57
CA ALA A 860 -20.55 -16.18 -20.71
C ALA A 860 -21.71 -17.13 -21.04
N GLY A 861 -21.80 -18.24 -20.30
CA GLY A 861 -22.79 -19.28 -20.54
C GLY A 861 -22.73 -19.82 -21.97
N ASP A 862 -23.87 -19.79 -22.67
CA ASP A 862 -23.96 -20.23 -24.07
C ASP A 862 -23.19 -19.35 -25.07
N ASN A 863 -22.78 -18.16 -24.67
CA ASN A 863 -22.04 -17.19 -25.49
C ASN A 863 -20.51 -17.32 -25.32
N SER A 864 -20.02 -18.25 -24.51
CA SER A 864 -18.60 -18.47 -24.26
C SER A 864 -17.82 -18.79 -25.53
N PHE A 865 -16.59 -18.27 -25.62
CA PHE A 865 -15.67 -18.54 -26.72
C PHE A 865 -14.21 -18.39 -26.27
N LYS A 866 -13.29 -18.91 -27.10
CA LYS A 866 -11.86 -18.87 -26.81
C LYS A 866 -11.12 -18.09 -27.86
N VAL A 867 -10.03 -17.43 -27.42
CA VAL A 867 -9.11 -16.71 -28.31
C VAL A 867 -7.69 -17.12 -27.98
N PHE A 868 -6.86 -17.31 -29.02
CA PHE A 868 -5.43 -17.59 -28.89
C PHE A 868 -4.65 -16.63 -29.77
N SER A 869 -3.50 -16.18 -29.28
CA SER A 869 -2.62 -15.27 -29.99
C SER A 869 -1.41 -16.02 -30.57
N GLU A 870 -1.10 -15.79 -31.84
CA GLU A 870 0.22 -16.11 -32.44
C GLU A 870 1.16 -14.88 -32.40
N SER A 871 0.68 -13.75 -31.92
CA SER A 871 1.43 -12.50 -31.87
C SER A 871 1.96 -12.24 -30.48
N ASP A 872 3.26 -12.05 -30.36
CA ASP A 872 3.90 -11.66 -29.11
C ASP A 872 3.47 -10.25 -28.68
N LYS A 873 3.47 -10.02 -27.37
CA LYS A 873 3.30 -8.69 -26.74
C LYS A 873 1.93 -8.05 -26.96
N LEU A 874 0.89 -8.80 -27.28
CA LEU A 874 -0.45 -8.26 -27.32
C LEU A 874 -0.97 -7.98 -25.90
N PHE A 875 -1.77 -6.90 -25.79
CA PHE A 875 -2.62 -6.64 -24.64
C PHE A 875 -4.04 -7.07 -24.99
N LEU A 876 -4.69 -7.73 -24.04
CA LEU A 876 -6.14 -7.94 -24.06
C LEU A 876 -6.79 -6.83 -23.25
N ARG A 877 -7.84 -6.19 -23.75
CA ARG A 877 -8.70 -5.35 -22.97
C ARG A 877 -10.09 -5.98 -22.86
N LEU A 878 -10.56 -6.09 -21.62
CA LEU A 878 -11.90 -6.55 -21.28
C LEU A 878 -12.72 -5.36 -20.74
N PHE A 879 -13.74 -5.02 -21.43
CA PHE A 879 -14.72 -3.98 -21.11
C PHE A 879 -14.12 -2.62 -20.70
N THR A 880 -14.97 -1.66 -20.48
CA THR A 880 -14.58 -0.37 -19.93
C THR A 880 -15.10 -0.30 -18.51
N PRO A 881 -14.22 -0.03 -17.53
CA PRO A 881 -14.67 0.30 -16.19
C PRO A 881 -15.67 1.45 -16.21
N ASP A 882 -16.61 1.44 -15.24
CA ASP A 882 -17.57 2.55 -15.10
C ASP A 882 -16.81 3.83 -14.70
N GLU A 883 -17.35 4.99 -15.02
CA GLU A 883 -16.72 6.25 -14.67
C GLU A 883 -16.96 6.60 -13.21
N ALA A 884 -15.92 7.16 -12.53
CA ALA A 884 -16.04 7.65 -11.17
C ALA A 884 -17.16 8.69 -11.06
N GLN A 885 -18.12 8.41 -10.20
CA GLN A 885 -19.26 9.31 -10.01
C GLN A 885 -18.89 10.44 -9.04
N ASN A 886 -18.95 11.69 -9.54
CA ASN A 886 -18.97 12.90 -8.72
C ASN A 886 -17.82 13.12 -7.74
N GLY A 887 -16.61 12.68 -8.07
CA GLY A 887 -15.44 13.03 -7.28
C GLY A 887 -15.06 14.50 -7.47
N PHE A 888 -14.61 15.17 -6.42
CA PHE A 888 -14.13 16.55 -6.45
C PHE A 888 -13.00 16.74 -7.47
N ARG A 889 -12.19 15.73 -7.74
CA ARG A 889 -11.10 15.75 -8.71
C ARG A 889 -11.48 15.21 -10.09
N GLY A 890 -12.71 14.74 -10.27
CA GLY A 890 -13.39 14.45 -11.53
C GLY A 890 -12.57 13.77 -12.62
N SER A 891 -12.92 14.07 -13.86
CA SER A 891 -12.34 13.48 -15.09
C SER A 891 -10.83 13.71 -15.31
N HIS A 892 -10.15 14.53 -14.51
CA HIS A 892 -8.73 14.78 -14.67
C HIS A 892 -7.85 13.56 -14.43
N PHE A 893 -8.36 12.56 -13.74
CA PHE A 893 -7.64 11.36 -13.35
C PHE A 893 -8.13 10.10 -14.03
N GLN A 894 -9.25 10.17 -14.74
CA GLN A 894 -9.83 8.99 -15.38
C GLN A 894 -8.92 8.44 -16.48
N PRO A 895 -8.73 7.12 -16.51
CA PRO A 895 -8.02 6.46 -17.59
C PRO A 895 -8.76 6.58 -18.92
N SER A 896 -8.03 6.62 -20.01
CA SER A 896 -8.61 6.66 -21.36
C SER A 896 -8.74 5.26 -21.93
N PHE A 897 -9.95 4.79 -22.13
CA PHE A 897 -10.25 3.51 -22.79
C PHE A 897 -10.63 3.69 -24.25
N PRO A 898 -10.32 2.71 -25.15
CA PRO A 898 -10.82 2.71 -26.51
C PRO A 898 -12.31 2.33 -26.54
N PRO A 899 -13.05 2.65 -27.61
CA PRO A 899 -14.44 2.21 -27.79
C PRO A 899 -14.52 0.67 -27.93
N GLY A 900 -15.72 0.11 -27.81
CA GLY A 900 -15.99 -1.34 -27.89
C GLY A 900 -15.79 -2.05 -26.56
N ASN A 901 -15.88 -3.38 -26.56
CA ASN A 901 -15.92 -4.18 -25.32
C ASN A 901 -14.71 -5.09 -25.15
N ILE A 902 -14.27 -5.77 -26.22
CA ILE A 902 -13.11 -6.67 -26.20
C ILE A 902 -12.11 -6.19 -27.23
N SER A 903 -10.89 -5.87 -26.80
CA SER A 903 -9.87 -5.33 -27.70
C SER A 903 -8.57 -6.12 -27.64
N PHE A 904 -7.89 -6.25 -28.79
CA PHE A 904 -6.54 -6.80 -28.91
C PHE A 904 -5.64 -5.67 -29.38
N MET A 905 -4.61 -5.36 -28.61
CA MET A 905 -3.87 -4.11 -28.77
C MET A 905 -2.35 -4.33 -28.71
N TYR A 906 -1.60 -3.57 -29.47
CA TYR A 906 -0.16 -3.44 -29.36
C TYR A 906 0.28 -2.27 -28.48
N GLU A 907 -0.55 -1.22 -28.41
CA GLU A 907 -0.29 -0.05 -27.58
C GLU A 907 -1.53 0.24 -26.73
N ILE A 908 -1.27 0.47 -25.45
CA ILE A 908 -2.28 0.83 -24.45
C ILE A 908 -1.93 2.17 -23.80
N PRO A 909 -2.88 2.91 -23.26
CA PRO A 909 -2.61 4.20 -22.63
C PRO A 909 -1.79 4.08 -21.35
N GLY A 910 -1.09 5.16 -20.99
CA GLY A 910 -0.51 5.33 -19.66
C GLY A 910 -1.56 5.83 -18.66
N GLN A 911 -1.39 5.47 -17.39
CA GLN A 911 -2.18 5.98 -16.27
C GLN A 911 -1.52 7.24 -15.69
N ARG A 912 -2.33 8.20 -15.29
CA ARG A 912 -1.88 9.38 -14.56
C ARG A 912 -1.66 9.05 -13.09
N ALA A 913 -0.62 9.61 -12.50
CA ALA A 913 -0.34 9.55 -11.08
C ALA A 913 -0.33 10.97 -10.51
N PHE A 914 -1.48 11.59 -10.37
CA PHE A 914 -1.69 12.98 -9.93
C PHE A 914 -1.19 14.05 -10.92
N LYS A 915 -0.21 13.75 -11.77
CA LYS A 915 0.35 14.66 -12.78
C LYS A 915 -0.10 14.28 -14.19
N PRO A 916 -0.22 15.24 -15.12
CA PRO A 916 -0.42 14.93 -16.53
C PRO A 916 0.66 13.98 -17.04
N LEU A 917 0.34 13.10 -17.99
CA LEU A 917 1.33 12.18 -18.60
C LEU A 917 2.58 12.89 -19.11
N SER A 918 2.43 14.13 -19.66
CA SER A 918 3.55 14.94 -20.12
C SER A 918 4.55 15.37 -19.04
N GLN A 919 4.18 15.27 -17.77
CA GLN A 919 5.04 15.57 -16.61
C GLN A 919 5.62 14.31 -15.94
N GLN A 920 5.28 13.15 -16.47
CA GLN A 920 5.77 11.86 -16.02
C GLN A 920 6.94 11.38 -16.87
N GLY A 921 7.51 10.23 -16.51
CA GLY A 921 8.67 9.66 -17.14
C GLY A 921 8.42 9.07 -18.55
N PRO A 922 9.46 8.51 -19.18
CA PRO A 922 9.40 8.01 -20.55
C PRO A 922 8.34 6.93 -20.79
N SER A 923 8.13 6.02 -19.82
CA SER A 923 7.14 4.95 -19.96
C SER A 923 5.70 5.46 -20.03
N SER A 924 5.46 6.68 -19.57
CA SER A 924 4.13 7.33 -19.58
C SER A 924 3.82 8.00 -20.91
N GLN A 925 4.83 8.22 -21.75
CA GLN A 925 4.65 8.94 -23.01
C GLN A 925 4.05 8.04 -24.09
N PRO A 926 3.26 8.59 -25.03
CA PRO A 926 2.77 7.84 -26.18
C PRO A 926 3.91 7.19 -26.98
N SER A 927 3.68 5.98 -27.45
CA SER A 927 4.66 5.27 -28.29
C SER A 927 4.71 5.85 -29.68
N ASN A 928 5.90 6.08 -30.19
CA ASN A 928 6.11 6.45 -31.58
C ASN A 928 6.45 5.18 -32.39
N ILE A 929 5.46 4.67 -33.13
CA ILE A 929 5.66 3.50 -33.98
C ILE A 929 6.41 3.93 -35.24
N ARG A 930 7.65 3.43 -35.37
CA ARG A 930 8.47 3.66 -36.56
C ARG A 930 8.49 2.41 -37.42
N ILE A 931 8.03 2.53 -38.69
CA ILE A 931 8.06 1.48 -39.70
C ILE A 931 8.99 1.91 -40.82
N LYS A 932 9.99 1.07 -41.15
CA LYS A 932 10.92 1.35 -42.26
C LYS A 932 10.27 1.01 -43.60
N SER A 933 10.69 1.72 -44.64
CA SER A 933 10.28 1.38 -46.00
C SER A 933 10.75 -0.04 -46.36
N GLY A 934 9.84 -0.88 -46.81
CA GLY A 934 10.11 -2.28 -47.11
C GLY A 934 9.84 -3.27 -45.96
N ASP A 935 9.46 -2.79 -44.78
CA ASP A 935 9.03 -3.66 -43.69
C ASP A 935 7.66 -4.29 -44.01
N ASP A 936 7.41 -5.50 -43.49
CA ASP A 936 6.15 -6.23 -43.73
C ASP A 936 4.94 -5.63 -42.97
N GLY A 937 5.13 -4.52 -42.29
CA GLY A 937 4.12 -3.90 -41.43
C GLY A 937 4.03 -4.55 -40.04
N ILE A 938 2.96 -4.21 -39.32
CA ILE A 938 2.62 -4.84 -38.02
C ILE A 938 1.62 -5.95 -38.29
N SER A 939 2.01 -7.19 -37.94
CA SER A 939 1.15 -8.35 -38.08
C SER A 939 0.46 -8.68 -36.75
N MET A 940 -0.86 -8.83 -36.76
CA MET A 940 -1.63 -9.39 -35.64
C MET A 940 -2.34 -10.67 -36.11
N LYS A 941 -2.08 -11.77 -35.38
CA LYS A 941 -2.64 -13.08 -35.69
C LYS A 941 -3.37 -13.62 -34.49
N LEU A 942 -4.66 -13.90 -34.70
CA LEU A 942 -5.57 -14.40 -33.66
C LEU A 942 -6.34 -15.63 -34.17
N TRP A 943 -6.52 -16.58 -33.29
CA TRP A 943 -7.44 -17.70 -33.47
C TRP A 943 -8.68 -17.47 -32.61
N PHE A 944 -9.85 -17.66 -33.20
CA PHE A 944 -11.12 -17.67 -32.48
C PHE A 944 -11.71 -19.11 -32.57
N ASP A 945 -12.03 -19.65 -31.40
CA ASP A 945 -12.71 -20.93 -31.27
C ASP A 945 -14.10 -20.71 -30.64
N PHE A 946 -15.09 -20.70 -31.50
CA PHE A 946 -16.50 -20.57 -31.13
C PHE A 946 -17.19 -21.92 -30.92
N ARG A 947 -16.48 -23.02 -31.01
CA ARG A 947 -17.02 -24.38 -30.81
C ARG A 947 -17.27 -24.60 -29.32
N THR A 948 -18.37 -25.32 -29.03
CA THR A 948 -18.78 -25.59 -27.65
C THR A 948 -18.56 -27.01 -27.20
N ASP A 949 -18.64 -27.97 -28.16
CA ASP A 949 -18.48 -29.38 -27.89
C ASP A 949 -17.10 -29.84 -28.41
N VAL A 950 -16.07 -29.42 -27.70
CA VAL A 950 -14.72 -29.89 -27.93
C VAL A 950 -14.43 -30.96 -26.87
N ASP A 951 -14.44 -32.21 -27.29
CA ASP A 951 -14.17 -33.34 -26.42
C ASP A 951 -12.68 -33.67 -26.57
N PHE A 952 -11.89 -33.32 -25.58
CA PHE A 952 -10.51 -33.78 -25.45
C PHE A 952 -10.54 -35.24 -25.06
N LYS A 953 -10.35 -36.16 -26.03
CA LYS A 953 -10.20 -37.59 -25.80
C LYS A 953 -8.74 -37.98 -25.67
#